data_c2a07603bc98c7990c64e71395737ac2
#
_entry.id   c2a07603bc98c7990c64e71395737ac2
#
_cell.length_a   1.000
_cell.length_b   1.000
_cell.length_c   1.000
_cell.angle_alpha   90.00
_cell.angle_beta   90.00
_cell.angle_gamma   90.00
#
_symmetry.space_group_name_H-M   'P 1'
#
loop_
_entity.id
_entity.type
_entity.pdbx_description
1 polymer ?
#
loop_
_entity_poly.entity_id
_entity_poly.type
_entity_poly.pdbx_seq_one_letter_code
_entity_poly.pdbx_strand_id
1 'polypeptide(L)'
;MSTQSTEVVSVISPPPVARREEDKVCFAGVGTADWDAKMPRQSNDSSEKLLDPPVAIADPYGWLRDDTRENKEILDYLRAENDYSQSMTSHLKGLQDKLYDEFLSSIQETDYSTPRSREGFWYYTRTFKGESYTAYCRAPKVSDTFSIDWDGTKESPIMSGEEIYLNVNELAKGKSYCSVGRVKPSPSQKYIAYAVDFSGDEKYEMHVRNLQTGEDVALKEANGDDTLLEIDGLLWGKDDDTLYYMTMDEFHRPYRLYQRKDWKSDTPKDTLLKEELDDLFWCSSYKSLDGKYIFFDTASKETSEVWYLSTEEESSVTEMSCVAKRRNKVLYEVEHGDDSWYVWTNVDGSPNMKLMTSPAKADSASEWELVEDSNGTPLFDGSLAKSLDSVTILNTHVVIEGREGGIPRVWVYSKDTKNLKMLSFDEAAYDVGMLAHFEADTKSIAVSYDSLVTPPSSIEISLDDDSKRTVLKTKAVPGYNKGDYGCDRMEVLSRDGETKIPVSVVYSNETMEKVKAGERVPVHLYGYGSYGACCEADFDTTRLPLIKRGMIYVIAHIRGGGEMGRQWYEEPNGAKYLCKKNTFNDFVDVAKFLVDKWTAPEMLSCEGRSAGGLLIGASINQAPELFKCAILGVPFVDVVVTMTDSTIPLTSGEWVEWGNPNEEKYNQYMMEYSPMNNVQKGKTYPACWLTGGLNDPRVAYWEPAKFTATLRHANPNNENPICMKLDLSAGHFSASDRYKYLRELAYDYSFLLDQLKLAN
;
A
#
# COMPACT_ATOMS: atom_id res chain seq x y z
N MET A 1 40.93 -2.59 -46.86
CA MET A 1 39.56 -2.07 -46.98
C MET A 1 39.06 -1.90 -45.56
N SER A 2 39.05 -0.68 -45.05
CA SER A 2 38.57 -0.35 -43.71
C SER A 2 37.05 -0.16 -43.78
N THR A 3 36.31 -1.01 -43.14
CA THR A 3 34.88 -0.81 -42.91
C THR A 3 34.72 0.29 -41.88
N GLN A 4 34.36 1.48 -42.29
CA GLN A 4 33.82 2.51 -41.42
C GLN A 4 32.45 2.04 -40.93
N SER A 5 32.33 1.76 -39.62
CA SER A 5 31.05 1.67 -38.96
C SER A 5 30.45 3.07 -38.93
N THR A 6 29.42 3.29 -39.71
CA THR A 6 28.53 4.47 -39.55
C THR A 6 27.78 4.31 -38.26
N GLU A 7 28.20 5.05 -37.21
CA GLU A 7 27.35 5.30 -36.05
C GLU A 7 26.08 5.99 -36.60
N VAL A 8 24.95 5.31 -36.48
CA VAL A 8 23.65 5.90 -36.70
C VAL A 8 23.39 6.74 -35.43
N VAL A 9 23.72 8.03 -35.51
CA VAL A 9 23.26 9.00 -34.49
C VAL A 9 21.74 9.02 -34.59
N SER A 10 21.07 8.37 -33.71
CA SER A 10 19.61 8.47 -33.57
C SER A 10 19.27 9.92 -33.24
N VAL A 11 18.64 10.60 -34.19
CA VAL A 11 18.11 11.96 -33.94
C VAL A 11 17.00 11.82 -32.90
N ILE A 12 17.27 12.26 -31.69
CA ILE A 12 16.27 12.29 -30.62
C ILE A 12 15.17 13.25 -31.07
N SER A 13 13.94 12.75 -31.15
CA SER A 13 12.76 13.56 -31.47
C SER A 13 12.55 14.61 -30.38
N PRO A 14 12.06 15.81 -30.72
CA PRO A 14 11.66 16.76 -29.67
C PRO A 14 10.53 16.16 -28.80
N PRO A 15 10.43 16.56 -27.51
CA PRO A 15 9.37 16.09 -26.64
C PRO A 15 7.98 16.47 -27.20
N PRO A 16 6.97 15.62 -27.02
CA PRO A 16 5.59 15.95 -27.36
C PRO A 16 5.15 17.26 -26.67
N VAL A 17 4.36 18.05 -27.37
CA VAL A 17 3.81 19.29 -26.84
C VAL A 17 2.31 19.12 -26.67
N ALA A 18 1.87 19.06 -25.43
CA ALA A 18 0.44 19.04 -25.10
C ALA A 18 -0.21 20.39 -25.51
N ARG A 19 -1.38 20.33 -26.09
CA ARG A 19 -2.20 21.52 -26.36
C ARG A 19 -2.49 22.22 -25.03
N ARG A 20 -2.35 23.53 -25.00
CA ARG A 20 -2.60 24.35 -23.82
C ARG A 20 -3.82 25.24 -24.04
N GLU A 21 -4.78 25.13 -23.15
CA GLU A 21 -6.03 25.92 -23.13
C GLU A 21 -5.93 26.97 -22.01
N GLU A 22 -5.48 28.18 -22.35
CA GLU A 22 -5.16 29.22 -21.36
C GLU A 22 -6.36 29.69 -20.52
N ASP A 23 -7.57 29.61 -21.08
CA ASP A 23 -8.81 30.03 -20.43
C ASP A 23 -9.52 28.90 -19.67
N LYS A 24 -8.95 27.67 -19.68
CA LYS A 24 -9.55 26.56 -18.97
C LYS A 24 -9.29 26.65 -17.48
N VAL A 25 -10.37 26.57 -16.72
CA VAL A 25 -10.35 26.67 -15.26
C VAL A 25 -11.25 25.60 -14.62
N CYS A 26 -10.87 25.17 -13.42
CA CYS A 26 -11.73 24.48 -12.47
C CYS A 26 -12.19 25.51 -11.43
N PHE A 27 -13.39 25.39 -10.89
CA PHE A 27 -13.91 26.32 -9.88
C PHE A 27 -14.03 25.61 -8.53
N ALA A 28 -13.30 26.07 -7.54
CA ALA A 28 -13.49 25.70 -6.15
C ALA A 28 -14.61 26.54 -5.51
N GLY A 29 -15.43 25.94 -4.67
CA GLY A 29 -16.56 26.61 -4.01
C GLY A 29 -17.85 26.58 -4.80
N VAL A 30 -17.89 25.96 -5.98
CA VAL A 30 -19.14 25.70 -6.71
C VAL A 30 -19.80 24.49 -6.09
N GLY A 31 -20.73 24.72 -5.16
CA GLY A 31 -21.59 23.66 -4.68
C GLY A 31 -22.42 23.09 -5.83
N THR A 32 -22.30 21.80 -6.13
CA THR A 32 -23.32 21.11 -6.91
C THR A 32 -24.56 20.99 -6.03
N ALA A 33 -25.78 20.98 -6.64
CA ALA A 33 -27.02 20.79 -5.89
C ALA A 33 -27.03 19.48 -5.08
N ASP A 34 -26.16 18.52 -5.44
CA ASP A 34 -25.94 17.25 -4.75
C ASP A 34 -24.95 17.34 -3.60
N TRP A 35 -24.14 18.41 -3.50
CA TRP A 35 -23.13 18.58 -2.46
C TRP A 35 -23.71 18.54 -1.05
N ASP A 36 -24.76 19.32 -0.79
CA ASP A 36 -25.43 19.35 0.52
C ASP A 36 -26.18 18.04 0.85
N ALA A 37 -26.54 17.26 -0.17
CA ALA A 37 -27.26 16.00 0.00
C ALA A 37 -26.33 14.80 0.20
N LYS A 38 -25.09 14.86 -0.35
CA LYS A 38 -24.10 13.78 -0.29
C LYS A 38 -23.15 13.87 0.90
N MET A 39 -23.10 15.02 1.57
CA MET A 39 -22.26 15.27 2.74
C MET A 39 -23.12 15.44 3.98
N PRO A 40 -23.46 14.35 4.69
CA PRO A 40 -23.86 14.51 6.08
C PRO A 40 -22.65 15.08 6.82
N ARG A 41 -22.74 16.35 7.23
CA ARG A 41 -21.66 17.07 7.91
C ARG A 41 -21.26 16.31 9.16
N GLN A 42 -20.05 15.77 9.19
CA GLN A 42 -19.48 15.12 10.38
C GLN A 42 -19.22 16.12 11.51
N SER A 43 -19.09 17.37 11.22
CA SER A 43 -19.00 18.41 12.24
C SER A 43 -20.34 19.12 12.40
N ASN A 44 -20.82 19.20 13.63
CA ASN A 44 -21.82 20.19 14.02
C ASN A 44 -21.24 21.63 13.94
N ASP A 45 -20.09 21.80 13.31
CA ASP A 45 -19.44 23.08 13.12
C ASP A 45 -20.05 23.76 11.89
N SER A 46 -21.09 24.55 12.13
CA SER A 46 -21.73 25.40 11.13
C SER A 46 -20.82 26.53 10.60
N SER A 47 -19.53 26.54 10.95
CA SER A 47 -18.53 27.53 10.54
C SER A 47 -17.81 27.19 9.23
N GLU A 48 -17.90 25.95 8.73
CA GLU A 48 -17.29 25.55 7.47
C GLU A 48 -18.13 26.09 6.30
N LYS A 49 -17.63 27.15 5.67
CA LYS A 49 -18.28 27.77 4.53
C LYS A 49 -17.51 27.42 3.26
N LEU A 50 -18.25 27.01 2.23
CA LEU A 50 -17.73 26.95 0.87
C LEU A 50 -17.26 28.33 0.44
N LEU A 51 -16.26 28.36 -0.44
CA LEU A 51 -15.77 29.59 -1.05
C LEU A 51 -16.89 30.33 -1.78
N ASP A 52 -17.18 31.57 -1.34
CA ASP A 52 -18.15 32.46 -1.96
C ASP A 52 -17.54 33.88 -2.02
N PRO A 53 -17.23 34.44 -3.21
CA PRO A 53 -17.43 33.81 -4.53
C PRO A 53 -16.48 32.63 -4.81
N PRO A 54 -16.87 31.69 -5.74
CA PRO A 54 -16.00 30.62 -6.17
C PRO A 54 -14.66 31.12 -6.70
N VAL A 55 -13.60 30.36 -6.45
CA VAL A 55 -12.24 30.66 -6.91
C VAL A 55 -11.92 29.87 -8.16
N ALA A 56 -11.51 30.58 -9.23
CA ALA A 56 -11.05 29.95 -10.47
C ALA A 56 -9.61 29.46 -10.34
N ILE A 57 -9.38 28.17 -10.58
CA ILE A 57 -8.08 27.51 -10.57
C ILE A 57 -7.71 27.18 -12.02
N ALA A 58 -6.57 27.69 -12.49
CA ALA A 58 -6.13 27.43 -13.85
C ALA A 58 -5.85 25.93 -14.09
N ASP A 59 -6.47 25.36 -15.10
CA ASP A 59 -6.28 23.97 -15.52
C ASP A 59 -6.06 23.87 -17.05
N PRO A 60 -4.96 24.43 -17.56
CA PRO A 60 -4.73 24.57 -18.99
C PRO A 60 -4.58 23.23 -19.74
N TYR A 61 -4.43 22.14 -19.02
CA TYR A 61 -4.36 20.77 -19.55
C TYR A 61 -5.56 19.91 -19.15
N GLY A 62 -6.64 20.48 -18.64
CA GLY A 62 -7.85 19.78 -18.21
C GLY A 62 -8.54 18.99 -19.32
N TRP A 63 -8.22 19.24 -20.61
CA TRP A 63 -8.69 18.45 -21.75
C TRP A 63 -8.10 17.02 -21.77
N LEU A 64 -7.01 16.76 -21.02
CA LEU A 64 -6.42 15.41 -20.90
C LEU A 64 -7.29 14.46 -20.06
N ARG A 65 -8.28 14.95 -19.33
CA ARG A 65 -9.21 14.08 -18.61
C ARG A 65 -10.20 13.45 -19.58
N ASP A 66 -10.25 12.14 -19.57
CA ASP A 66 -11.26 11.33 -20.24
C ASP A 66 -11.59 10.11 -19.37
N ASP A 67 -12.71 10.16 -18.69
CA ASP A 67 -13.14 9.10 -17.78
C ASP A 67 -13.48 7.80 -18.53
N THR A 68 -13.79 7.88 -19.85
CA THR A 68 -14.01 6.71 -20.70
C THR A 68 -12.71 6.04 -21.16
N ARG A 69 -11.58 6.78 -21.14
CA ARG A 69 -10.26 6.31 -21.60
C ARG A 69 -10.21 5.87 -23.07
N GLU A 70 -11.12 6.40 -23.88
CA GLU A 70 -11.29 6.03 -25.32
C GLU A 70 -10.97 7.19 -26.27
N ASN A 71 -10.77 8.40 -25.77
CA ASN A 71 -10.53 9.57 -26.60
C ASN A 71 -9.24 9.40 -27.39
N LYS A 72 -9.37 9.36 -28.72
CA LYS A 72 -8.26 9.10 -29.63
C LYS A 72 -7.15 10.17 -29.55
N GLU A 73 -7.50 11.46 -29.43
CA GLU A 73 -6.51 12.55 -29.33
C GLU A 73 -5.63 12.36 -28.09
N ILE A 74 -6.24 12.02 -26.96
CA ILE A 74 -5.54 11.76 -25.71
C ILE A 74 -4.67 10.53 -25.82
N LEU A 75 -5.22 9.42 -26.29
CA LEU A 75 -4.44 8.18 -26.47
C LEU A 75 -3.26 8.34 -27.43
N ASP A 76 -3.42 9.13 -28.50
CA ASP A 76 -2.34 9.42 -29.43
C ASP A 76 -1.25 10.28 -28.76
N TYR A 77 -1.63 11.26 -27.91
CA TYR A 77 -0.68 12.03 -27.12
C TYR A 77 0.08 11.16 -26.11
N LEU A 78 -0.60 10.27 -25.38
CA LEU A 78 0.04 9.37 -24.42
C LEU A 78 1.01 8.39 -25.10
N ARG A 79 0.66 7.89 -26.31
CA ARG A 79 1.58 7.07 -27.11
C ARG A 79 2.81 7.87 -27.56
N ALA A 80 2.61 9.12 -27.97
CA ALA A 80 3.74 9.98 -28.35
C ALA A 80 4.70 10.23 -27.18
N GLU A 81 4.19 10.37 -25.95
CA GLU A 81 5.01 10.46 -24.73
C GLU A 81 5.81 9.17 -24.49
N ASN A 82 5.19 8.00 -24.67
CA ASN A 82 5.87 6.72 -24.57
C ASN A 82 6.97 6.57 -25.62
N ASP A 83 6.69 6.96 -26.88
CA ASP A 83 7.66 6.91 -27.99
C ASP A 83 8.85 7.86 -27.72
N TYR A 84 8.57 9.05 -27.19
CA TYR A 84 9.61 9.99 -26.79
C TYR A 84 10.49 9.41 -25.68
N SER A 85 9.90 8.91 -24.61
CA SER A 85 10.63 8.33 -23.48
C SER A 85 11.44 7.10 -23.89
N GLN A 86 10.90 6.28 -24.81
CA GLN A 86 11.64 5.16 -25.40
C GLN A 86 12.82 5.66 -26.26
N SER A 87 12.65 6.73 -27.04
CA SER A 87 13.74 7.30 -27.83
C SER A 87 14.86 7.85 -26.95
N MET A 88 14.49 8.54 -25.85
CA MET A 88 15.42 9.10 -24.87
C MET A 88 16.24 8.04 -24.14
N THR A 89 15.68 6.86 -23.93
CA THR A 89 16.32 5.74 -23.23
C THR A 89 16.83 4.64 -24.15
N SER A 90 16.75 4.82 -25.47
CA SER A 90 17.15 3.79 -26.46
C SER A 90 18.60 3.33 -26.34
N HIS A 91 19.50 4.24 -26.00
CA HIS A 91 20.92 3.96 -25.73
C HIS A 91 21.16 3.13 -24.46
N LEU A 92 20.16 3.04 -23.56
CA LEU A 92 20.21 2.30 -22.29
C LEU A 92 19.73 0.85 -22.41
N LYS A 93 19.36 0.39 -23.60
CA LYS A 93 18.80 -0.96 -23.78
C LYS A 93 19.68 -2.06 -23.17
N GLY A 94 21.00 -1.98 -23.34
CA GLY A 94 21.94 -2.94 -22.75
C GLY A 94 21.96 -2.89 -21.22
N LEU A 95 21.82 -1.69 -20.62
CA LEU A 95 21.72 -1.54 -19.17
C LEU A 95 20.36 -2.04 -18.64
N GLN A 96 19.27 -1.77 -19.37
CA GLN A 96 17.93 -2.28 -19.01
C GLN A 96 17.92 -3.80 -18.96
N ASP A 97 18.47 -4.46 -19.98
CA ASP A 97 18.57 -5.91 -20.03
C ASP A 97 19.46 -6.44 -18.89
N LYS A 98 20.60 -5.80 -18.62
CA LYS A 98 21.50 -6.16 -17.51
C LYS A 98 20.81 -6.01 -16.14
N LEU A 99 20.08 -4.90 -15.90
CA LEU A 99 19.33 -4.70 -14.65
C LEU A 99 18.22 -5.73 -14.48
N TYR A 100 17.49 -6.03 -15.55
CA TYR A 100 16.48 -7.09 -15.51
C TYR A 100 17.09 -8.44 -15.12
N ASP A 101 18.23 -8.81 -15.71
CA ASP A 101 18.94 -10.05 -15.38
C ASP A 101 19.46 -10.03 -13.93
N GLU A 102 19.94 -8.88 -13.44
CA GLU A 102 20.37 -8.70 -12.05
C GLU A 102 19.21 -8.88 -11.06
N PHE A 103 18.03 -8.28 -11.32
CA PHE A 103 16.84 -8.48 -10.51
C PHE A 103 16.43 -9.97 -10.51
N LEU A 104 16.33 -10.55 -11.68
CA LEU A 104 15.89 -11.94 -11.84
C LEU A 104 16.87 -12.92 -11.17
N SER A 105 18.18 -12.69 -11.29
CA SER A 105 19.22 -13.52 -10.67
C SER A 105 19.21 -13.48 -9.14
N SER A 106 18.59 -12.45 -8.54
CA SER A 106 18.45 -12.32 -7.09
C SER A 106 17.16 -12.95 -6.54
N ILE A 107 16.36 -13.57 -7.41
CA ILE A 107 15.07 -14.20 -7.06
C ILE A 107 15.18 -15.70 -7.28
N GLN A 108 14.73 -16.49 -6.30
CA GLN A 108 14.44 -17.89 -6.51
C GLN A 108 13.09 -18.02 -7.23
N GLU A 109 13.13 -18.18 -8.57
CA GLU A 109 11.93 -18.15 -9.41
C GLU A 109 10.93 -19.27 -9.12
N THR A 110 11.43 -20.50 -8.85
CA THR A 110 10.61 -21.60 -8.35
C THR A 110 10.74 -21.61 -6.83
N ASP A 111 9.66 -21.30 -6.13
CA ASP A 111 9.67 -21.15 -4.67
C ASP A 111 8.27 -21.39 -4.09
N TYR A 112 8.16 -21.37 -2.77
CA TYR A 112 6.90 -21.51 -2.02
C TYR A 112 6.85 -20.53 -0.85
N SER A 113 5.65 -20.18 -0.40
CA SER A 113 5.45 -19.42 0.86
C SER A 113 5.42 -20.38 2.06
N THR A 114 5.71 -19.88 3.26
CA THR A 114 5.65 -20.69 4.49
C THR A 114 4.26 -21.26 4.68
N PRO A 115 4.11 -22.61 4.82
CA PRO A 115 2.82 -23.23 5.04
C PRO A 115 2.14 -22.77 6.32
N ARG A 116 0.82 -22.53 6.26
CA ARG A 116 -0.02 -22.10 7.38
C ARG A 116 -1.14 -23.09 7.62
N SER A 117 -1.36 -23.48 8.88
CA SER A 117 -2.42 -24.41 9.28
C SER A 117 -3.81 -23.75 9.16
N ARG A 118 -4.74 -24.49 8.54
CA ARG A 118 -6.16 -24.14 8.52
C ARG A 118 -7.01 -25.38 8.33
N GLU A 119 -7.90 -25.69 9.28
CA GLU A 119 -8.95 -26.72 9.14
C GLU A 119 -8.43 -28.07 8.57
N GLY A 120 -7.35 -28.60 9.14
CA GLY A 120 -6.79 -29.89 8.74
C GLY A 120 -5.93 -29.89 7.48
N PHE A 121 -5.58 -28.71 6.96
CA PHE A 121 -4.66 -28.57 5.83
C PHE A 121 -3.56 -27.56 6.15
N TRP A 122 -2.42 -27.72 5.45
CA TRP A 122 -1.39 -26.71 5.29
C TRP A 122 -1.65 -25.94 4.00
N TYR A 123 -1.81 -24.63 4.08
CA TYR A 123 -2.01 -23.71 2.95
C TYR A 123 -0.74 -22.92 2.67
N TYR A 124 -0.36 -22.83 1.41
CA TYR A 124 0.79 -22.09 0.92
C TYR A 124 0.64 -21.73 -0.56
N THR A 125 1.52 -20.90 -1.05
CA THR A 125 1.58 -20.55 -2.46
C THR A 125 2.87 -21.06 -3.07
N ARG A 126 2.86 -21.27 -4.39
CA ARG A 126 4.06 -21.59 -5.17
C ARG A 126 4.22 -20.61 -6.32
N THR A 127 5.45 -20.36 -6.69
CA THR A 127 5.83 -19.73 -7.95
C THR A 127 6.67 -20.68 -8.77
N PHE A 128 6.67 -20.53 -10.08
CA PHE A 128 7.40 -21.43 -10.97
C PHE A 128 8.24 -20.61 -11.96
N LYS A 129 9.44 -21.08 -12.25
CA LYS A 129 10.30 -20.43 -13.24
C LYS A 129 9.61 -20.33 -14.59
N GLY A 130 9.62 -19.14 -15.17
CA GLY A 130 8.98 -18.83 -16.44
C GLY A 130 7.47 -18.64 -16.37
N GLU A 131 6.85 -18.73 -15.18
CA GLU A 131 5.44 -18.41 -14.95
C GLU A 131 5.31 -17.08 -14.19
N SER A 132 4.40 -16.23 -14.65
CA SER A 132 4.26 -14.85 -14.17
C SER A 132 3.56 -14.73 -12.85
N TYR A 133 2.68 -15.69 -12.53
CA TYR A 133 1.73 -15.61 -11.41
C TYR A 133 1.90 -16.74 -10.42
N THR A 134 1.28 -16.56 -9.27
CA THR A 134 1.29 -17.50 -8.16
C THR A 134 0.28 -18.64 -8.38
N ALA A 135 0.63 -19.84 -7.91
CA ALA A 135 -0.30 -20.96 -7.72
C ALA A 135 -0.60 -21.13 -6.23
N TYR A 136 -1.87 -21.27 -5.87
CA TYR A 136 -2.33 -21.53 -4.51
C TYR A 136 -2.39 -23.03 -4.28
N CYS A 137 -1.76 -23.49 -3.22
CA CYS A 137 -1.56 -24.90 -2.89
C CYS A 137 -2.05 -25.22 -1.49
N ARG A 138 -2.42 -26.49 -1.28
CA ARG A 138 -2.65 -27.06 0.04
C ARG A 138 -2.18 -28.49 0.11
N ALA A 139 -1.90 -28.95 1.32
CA ALA A 139 -1.60 -30.37 1.60
C ALA A 139 -2.25 -30.80 2.91
N PRO A 140 -2.62 -32.10 3.10
CA PRO A 140 -3.21 -32.56 4.35
C PRO A 140 -2.29 -32.31 5.55
N LYS A 141 -2.84 -31.79 6.65
CA LYS A 141 -2.15 -31.64 7.93
C LYS A 141 -2.18 -32.97 8.67
N VAL A 142 -1.09 -33.72 8.60
CA VAL A 142 -0.95 -34.99 9.28
C VAL A 142 -0.24 -34.90 10.65
N SER A 143 0.34 -33.74 10.96
CA SER A 143 0.97 -33.42 12.24
C SER A 143 0.92 -31.92 12.48
N ASP A 144 1.23 -31.48 13.71
CA ASP A 144 1.28 -30.05 14.07
C ASP A 144 2.48 -29.31 13.49
N THR A 145 3.45 -30.04 12.95
CA THR A 145 4.58 -29.48 12.21
C THR A 145 4.56 -30.00 10.79
N PHE A 146 4.89 -29.16 9.83
CA PHE A 146 5.07 -29.59 8.44
C PHE A 146 6.51 -30.07 8.17
N SER A 147 6.65 -30.96 7.21
CA SER A 147 7.94 -31.39 6.68
C SER A 147 8.01 -31.09 5.20
N ILE A 148 9.05 -30.42 4.79
CA ILE A 148 9.32 -30.08 3.39
C ILE A 148 10.18 -31.16 2.77
N ASP A 149 9.67 -31.79 1.70
CA ASP A 149 10.35 -32.84 0.93
C ASP A 149 10.50 -32.41 -0.54
N TRP A 150 10.90 -31.18 -0.74
CA TRP A 150 11.00 -30.55 -2.05
C TRP A 150 12.43 -30.59 -2.58
N ASP A 151 12.61 -31.03 -3.82
CA ASP A 151 13.92 -31.18 -4.48
C ASP A 151 14.36 -29.90 -5.26
N GLY A 152 13.59 -28.82 -5.19
CA GLY A 152 13.89 -27.57 -5.90
C GLY A 152 13.25 -27.46 -7.28
N THR A 153 12.56 -28.49 -7.76
CA THR A 153 11.94 -28.49 -9.10
C THR A 153 10.46 -28.12 -9.07
N LYS A 154 9.91 -27.78 -10.24
CA LYS A 154 8.47 -27.50 -10.41
C LYS A 154 7.62 -28.75 -10.17
N GLU A 155 8.11 -29.89 -10.62
CA GLU A 155 7.42 -31.18 -10.62
C GLU A 155 7.37 -31.83 -9.21
N SER A 156 8.33 -31.49 -8.36
CA SER A 156 8.35 -31.97 -6.97
C SER A 156 7.35 -31.21 -6.12
N PRO A 157 6.43 -31.92 -5.40
CA PRO A 157 5.55 -31.28 -4.44
C PRO A 157 6.34 -30.75 -3.25
N ILE A 158 5.83 -29.68 -2.62
CA ILE A 158 6.43 -29.15 -1.38
C ILE A 158 6.22 -30.13 -0.23
N MET A 159 5.02 -30.74 -0.18
CA MET A 159 4.63 -31.71 0.84
C MET A 159 3.85 -32.86 0.22
N SER A 160 3.88 -34.00 0.88
CA SER A 160 3.09 -35.17 0.45
C SER A 160 1.59 -34.84 0.40
N GLY A 161 0.94 -35.19 -0.71
CA GLY A 161 -0.48 -34.91 -0.94
C GLY A 161 -0.78 -33.47 -1.36
N GLU A 162 0.22 -32.73 -1.85
CA GLU A 162 0.03 -31.37 -2.39
C GLU A 162 -1.03 -31.35 -3.51
N GLU A 163 -1.92 -30.39 -3.42
CA GLU A 163 -2.93 -30.06 -4.42
C GLU A 163 -2.79 -28.57 -4.79
N ILE A 164 -2.64 -28.27 -6.09
CA ILE A 164 -2.78 -26.90 -6.60
C ILE A 164 -4.27 -26.66 -6.81
N TYR A 165 -4.90 -25.89 -5.94
CA TYR A 165 -6.33 -25.68 -5.99
C TYR A 165 -6.76 -24.42 -6.77
N LEU A 166 -5.84 -23.46 -6.97
CA LEU A 166 -6.05 -22.30 -7.85
C LEU A 166 -4.71 -21.89 -8.49
N ASN A 167 -4.62 -21.99 -9.81
CA ASN A 167 -3.44 -21.57 -10.56
C ASN A 167 -3.77 -20.26 -11.32
N VAL A 168 -3.21 -19.13 -10.86
CA VAL A 168 -3.46 -17.82 -11.48
C VAL A 168 -2.88 -17.75 -12.90
N ASN A 169 -1.83 -18.53 -13.21
CA ASN A 169 -1.31 -18.62 -14.58
C ASN A 169 -2.33 -19.18 -15.57
N GLU A 170 -3.20 -20.11 -15.13
CA GLU A 170 -4.28 -20.61 -15.96
C GLU A 170 -5.39 -19.56 -16.16
N LEU A 171 -5.75 -18.79 -15.12
CA LEU A 171 -6.73 -17.72 -15.20
C LEU A 171 -6.25 -16.59 -16.14
N ALA A 172 -4.96 -16.29 -16.12
CA ALA A 172 -4.34 -15.23 -16.92
C ALA A 172 -4.19 -15.56 -18.40
N LYS A 173 -4.43 -16.80 -18.83
CA LYS A 173 -4.26 -17.19 -20.25
C LYS A 173 -5.12 -16.33 -21.18
N GLY A 174 -4.46 -15.63 -22.11
CA GLY A 174 -5.11 -14.76 -23.09
C GLY A 174 -5.62 -13.43 -22.55
N LYS A 175 -5.26 -13.09 -21.31
CA LYS A 175 -5.56 -11.79 -20.68
C LYS A 175 -4.34 -10.90 -20.70
N SER A 176 -4.54 -9.60 -20.82
CA SER A 176 -3.48 -8.57 -20.72
C SER A 176 -3.13 -8.23 -19.28
N TYR A 177 -4.06 -8.48 -18.37
CA TYR A 177 -3.96 -8.25 -16.93
C TYR A 177 -4.69 -9.36 -16.17
N CYS A 178 -4.19 -9.74 -14.99
CA CYS A 178 -4.87 -10.66 -14.08
C CYS A 178 -4.41 -10.42 -12.65
N SER A 179 -5.33 -10.06 -11.79
CA SER A 179 -5.06 -9.89 -10.36
C SER A 179 -6.10 -10.67 -9.55
N VAL A 180 -5.64 -11.55 -8.66
CA VAL A 180 -6.52 -12.30 -7.75
C VAL A 180 -6.48 -11.63 -6.38
N GLY A 181 -7.61 -11.05 -5.98
CA GLY A 181 -7.71 -10.25 -4.75
C GLY A 181 -7.96 -11.07 -3.51
N ARG A 182 -9.01 -11.87 -3.50
CA ARG A 182 -9.45 -12.65 -2.33
C ARG A 182 -9.51 -14.12 -2.67
N VAL A 183 -8.93 -14.97 -1.82
CA VAL A 183 -9.04 -16.44 -1.94
C VAL A 183 -9.43 -17.00 -0.58
N LYS A 184 -10.62 -17.58 -0.48
CA LYS A 184 -11.22 -18.04 0.76
C LYS A 184 -11.68 -19.49 0.64
N PRO A 185 -10.97 -20.47 1.24
CA PRO A 185 -11.47 -21.83 1.38
C PRO A 185 -12.78 -21.87 2.20
N SER A 186 -13.72 -22.73 1.79
CA SER A 186 -14.98 -22.94 2.52
C SER A 186 -14.76 -23.70 3.83
N PRO A 187 -15.71 -23.65 4.79
CA PRO A 187 -15.58 -24.37 6.05
C PRO A 187 -15.34 -25.87 5.91
N SER A 188 -15.98 -26.54 4.96
CA SER A 188 -15.73 -27.97 4.68
C SER A 188 -14.49 -28.26 3.86
N GLN A 189 -13.78 -27.24 3.38
CA GLN A 189 -12.61 -27.35 2.51
C GLN A 189 -12.90 -27.96 1.12
N LYS A 190 -14.17 -28.03 0.70
CA LYS A 190 -14.58 -28.55 -0.61
C LYS A 190 -14.65 -27.49 -1.72
N TYR A 191 -14.78 -26.25 -1.32
CA TYR A 191 -14.89 -25.11 -2.24
C TYR A 191 -13.85 -24.04 -1.90
N ILE A 192 -13.55 -23.22 -2.90
CA ILE A 192 -12.93 -21.91 -2.70
C ILE A 192 -13.81 -20.85 -3.34
N ALA A 193 -13.97 -19.73 -2.65
CA ALA A 193 -14.46 -18.52 -3.27
C ALA A 193 -13.27 -17.57 -3.51
N TYR A 194 -13.25 -16.91 -4.68
CA TYR A 194 -12.16 -15.98 -5.00
C TYR A 194 -12.68 -14.84 -5.87
N ALA A 195 -11.95 -13.72 -5.84
CA ALA A 195 -12.24 -12.56 -6.63
C ALA A 195 -11.07 -12.28 -7.58
N VAL A 196 -11.37 -11.95 -8.86
CA VAL A 196 -10.34 -11.72 -9.89
C VAL A 196 -10.67 -10.47 -10.71
N ASP A 197 -9.65 -9.63 -10.94
CA ASP A 197 -9.68 -8.47 -11.85
C ASP A 197 -8.86 -8.78 -13.10
N PHE A 198 -9.48 -8.58 -14.28
CA PHE A 198 -8.82 -8.75 -15.58
C PHE A 198 -8.55 -7.44 -16.33
N SER A 199 -8.90 -6.31 -15.73
CA SER A 199 -8.84 -4.98 -16.35
C SER A 199 -7.73 -4.09 -15.80
N GLY A 200 -7.39 -4.25 -14.53
CA GLY A 200 -6.47 -3.38 -13.80
C GLY A 200 -7.12 -2.13 -13.19
N ASP A 201 -8.46 -2.01 -13.29
CA ASP A 201 -9.22 -0.93 -12.67
C ASP A 201 -9.81 -1.32 -11.30
N GLU A 202 -9.32 -2.42 -10.71
CA GLU A 202 -9.72 -2.95 -9.41
C GLU A 202 -11.21 -3.38 -9.33
N LYS A 203 -11.82 -3.73 -10.46
CA LYS A 203 -13.17 -4.31 -10.53
C LYS A 203 -13.10 -5.82 -10.55
N TYR A 204 -13.39 -6.42 -9.42
CA TYR A 204 -13.25 -7.84 -9.21
C TYR A 204 -14.55 -8.59 -9.52
N GLU A 205 -14.44 -9.70 -10.27
CA GLU A 205 -15.47 -10.71 -10.46
C GLU A 205 -15.38 -11.77 -9.35
N MET A 206 -16.51 -12.23 -8.82
CA MET A 206 -16.52 -13.29 -7.81
C MET A 206 -16.80 -14.66 -8.42
N HIS A 207 -15.94 -15.62 -8.07
CA HIS A 207 -16.03 -17.02 -8.51
C HIS A 207 -16.08 -17.99 -7.33
N VAL A 208 -16.72 -19.14 -7.53
CA VAL A 208 -16.63 -20.28 -6.62
C VAL A 208 -16.20 -21.53 -7.40
N ARG A 209 -15.12 -22.17 -6.92
CA ARG A 209 -14.60 -23.41 -7.49
C ARG A 209 -14.87 -24.59 -6.57
N ASN A 210 -15.41 -25.66 -7.13
CA ASN A 210 -15.49 -26.97 -6.47
C ASN A 210 -14.13 -27.69 -6.60
N LEU A 211 -13.49 -27.97 -5.49
CA LEU A 211 -12.15 -28.56 -5.47
C LEU A 211 -12.12 -30.05 -5.81
N GLN A 212 -13.26 -30.74 -5.75
CA GLN A 212 -13.36 -32.17 -6.11
C GLN A 212 -13.60 -32.36 -7.61
N THR A 213 -14.42 -31.51 -8.23
CA THR A 213 -14.78 -31.61 -9.65
C THR A 213 -13.95 -30.72 -10.54
N GLY A 214 -13.33 -29.66 -9.98
CA GLY A 214 -12.67 -28.61 -10.75
C GLY A 214 -13.62 -27.64 -11.42
N GLU A 215 -14.94 -27.79 -11.23
CA GLU A 215 -15.94 -26.87 -11.76
C GLU A 215 -15.77 -25.48 -11.14
N ASP A 216 -15.75 -24.47 -11.99
CA ASP A 216 -15.53 -23.09 -11.63
C ASP A 216 -16.69 -22.26 -12.15
N VAL A 217 -17.40 -21.57 -11.26
CA VAL A 217 -18.63 -20.83 -11.56
C VAL A 217 -18.43 -19.38 -11.17
N ALA A 218 -18.51 -18.48 -12.16
CA ALA A 218 -18.67 -17.05 -11.89
C ALA A 218 -20.05 -16.81 -11.27
N LEU A 219 -20.09 -16.14 -10.14
CA LEU A 219 -21.35 -15.80 -9.49
C LEU A 219 -22.03 -14.67 -10.26
N LYS A 220 -23.35 -14.80 -10.41
CA LYS A 220 -24.19 -13.82 -11.10
C LYS A 220 -24.89 -12.91 -10.11
N GLU A 221 -25.29 -11.74 -10.57
CA GLU A 221 -26.22 -10.88 -9.84
C GLU A 221 -27.55 -11.59 -9.56
N ALA A 222 -28.32 -11.10 -8.61
CA ALA A 222 -29.59 -11.70 -8.22
C ALA A 222 -30.63 -11.67 -9.35
N ASN A 223 -30.49 -10.80 -10.37
CA ASN A 223 -31.29 -10.78 -11.58
C ASN A 223 -31.00 -11.96 -12.55
N GLY A 224 -29.86 -12.66 -12.33
CA GLY A 224 -29.47 -13.90 -13.02
C GLY A 224 -28.77 -13.74 -14.36
N ASP A 225 -28.63 -12.55 -14.89
CA ASP A 225 -28.12 -12.33 -16.25
C ASP A 225 -26.65 -11.89 -16.26
N ASP A 226 -26.24 -10.98 -15.36
CA ASP A 226 -24.90 -10.40 -15.34
C ASP A 226 -23.98 -11.05 -14.31
N THR A 227 -22.68 -11.06 -14.57
CA THR A 227 -21.66 -11.46 -13.59
C THR A 227 -21.63 -10.46 -12.45
N LEU A 228 -21.52 -10.95 -11.22
CA LEU A 228 -21.38 -10.13 -10.03
C LEU A 228 -20.00 -9.45 -10.03
N LEU A 229 -19.97 -8.16 -10.27
CA LEU A 229 -18.79 -7.32 -10.39
C LEU A 229 -18.63 -6.37 -9.20
N GLU A 230 -17.48 -5.70 -9.14
CA GLU A 230 -17.16 -4.66 -8.16
C GLU A 230 -17.19 -5.19 -6.72
N ILE A 231 -16.65 -6.40 -6.52
CA ILE A 231 -16.56 -7.05 -5.23
C ILE A 231 -15.27 -6.69 -4.52
N ASP A 232 -15.36 -6.20 -3.28
CA ASP A 232 -14.19 -5.96 -2.43
C ASP A 232 -14.02 -7.01 -1.31
N GLY A 233 -15.06 -7.28 -0.53
CA GLY A 233 -15.04 -8.23 0.59
C GLY A 233 -15.63 -9.59 0.21
N LEU A 234 -15.07 -10.67 0.78
CA LEU A 234 -15.56 -12.03 0.54
C LEU A 234 -15.30 -12.91 1.76
N LEU A 235 -16.37 -13.51 2.31
CA LEU A 235 -16.31 -14.41 3.46
C LEU A 235 -17.25 -15.61 3.28
N TRP A 236 -16.92 -16.73 3.90
CA TRP A 236 -17.86 -17.84 4.10
C TRP A 236 -18.58 -17.68 5.44
N GLY A 237 -19.85 -18.08 5.47
CA GLY A 237 -20.62 -18.23 6.68
C GLY A 237 -20.13 -19.38 7.55
N LYS A 238 -21.03 -19.93 8.36
CA LYS A 238 -20.76 -21.09 9.21
C LYS A 238 -20.56 -22.37 8.40
N ASP A 239 -21.21 -22.46 7.24
CA ASP A 239 -21.23 -23.59 6.34
C ASP A 239 -20.83 -23.23 4.90
N ASP A 240 -20.91 -24.20 3.97
CA ASP A 240 -20.58 -24.02 2.55
C ASP A 240 -21.72 -23.40 1.70
N ASP A 241 -22.87 -23.12 2.28
CA ASP A 241 -24.05 -22.66 1.52
C ASP A 241 -24.26 -21.14 1.64
N THR A 242 -23.58 -20.49 2.58
CA THR A 242 -23.70 -19.04 2.84
C THR A 242 -22.40 -18.31 2.52
N LEU A 243 -22.52 -17.27 1.67
CA LEU A 243 -21.44 -16.33 1.36
C LEU A 243 -21.81 -14.93 1.85
N TYR A 244 -20.81 -14.17 2.28
CA TYR A 244 -20.90 -12.74 2.50
C TYR A 244 -19.97 -12.04 1.54
N TYR A 245 -20.44 -10.97 0.92
CA TYR A 245 -19.62 -10.18 0.01
C TYR A 245 -19.98 -8.70 0.12
N MET A 246 -19.00 -7.87 -0.21
CA MET A 246 -19.18 -6.42 -0.26
C MET A 246 -19.15 -5.94 -1.69
N THR A 247 -19.97 -4.92 -2.00
CA THR A 247 -19.95 -4.25 -3.30
C THR A 247 -19.41 -2.83 -3.14
N MET A 248 -18.81 -2.33 -4.21
CA MET A 248 -18.37 -0.95 -4.33
C MET A 248 -19.42 -0.07 -4.98
N ASP A 249 -19.36 1.23 -4.73
CA ASP A 249 -20.13 2.24 -5.44
C ASP A 249 -19.40 2.70 -6.73
N GLU A 250 -19.99 3.64 -7.45
CA GLU A 250 -19.43 4.21 -8.68
C GLU A 250 -18.09 4.94 -8.49
N PHE A 251 -17.71 5.23 -7.24
CA PHE A 251 -16.46 5.87 -6.86
C PHE A 251 -15.41 4.88 -6.31
N HIS A 252 -15.60 3.57 -6.53
CA HIS A 252 -14.74 2.48 -6.02
C HIS A 252 -14.68 2.37 -4.49
N ARG A 253 -15.70 2.85 -3.79
CA ARG A 253 -15.80 2.77 -2.34
C ARG A 253 -16.63 1.54 -1.93
N PRO A 254 -16.09 0.57 -1.18
CA PRO A 254 -16.90 -0.51 -0.59
C PRO A 254 -17.87 0.08 0.43
N TYR A 255 -19.16 -0.24 0.29
CA TYR A 255 -20.19 0.41 1.12
C TYR A 255 -21.37 -0.49 1.51
N ARG A 256 -21.57 -1.65 0.87
CA ARG A 256 -22.67 -2.57 1.16
C ARG A 256 -22.19 -3.95 1.49
N LEU A 257 -22.73 -4.56 2.53
CA LEU A 257 -22.53 -5.97 2.87
C LEU A 257 -23.79 -6.76 2.57
N TYR A 258 -23.64 -7.79 1.76
CA TYR A 258 -24.68 -8.74 1.41
C TYR A 258 -24.43 -10.12 2.00
N GLN A 259 -25.51 -10.83 2.35
CA GLN A 259 -25.52 -12.26 2.60
C GLN A 259 -26.18 -12.96 1.41
N ARG A 260 -25.52 -13.94 0.82
CA ARG A 260 -26.05 -14.83 -0.22
C ARG A 260 -26.19 -16.22 0.33
N LYS A 261 -27.42 -16.73 0.41
CA LYS A 261 -27.74 -18.12 0.74
C LYS A 261 -27.96 -18.91 -0.54
N ASP A 262 -27.70 -20.23 -0.47
CA ASP A 262 -27.87 -21.16 -1.60
C ASP A 262 -27.21 -20.62 -2.89
N TRP A 263 -25.95 -20.19 -2.80
CA TRP A 263 -25.22 -19.59 -3.93
C TRP A 263 -25.20 -20.48 -5.20
N LYS A 264 -25.47 -21.79 -5.05
CA LYS A 264 -25.60 -22.77 -6.14
C LYS A 264 -26.93 -22.72 -6.86
N SER A 265 -27.89 -21.97 -6.35
CA SER A 265 -29.24 -21.85 -6.94
C SER A 265 -29.18 -21.06 -8.24
N ASP A 266 -30.03 -21.45 -9.21
CA ASP A 266 -30.25 -20.68 -10.46
C ASP A 266 -30.88 -19.29 -10.17
N THR A 267 -31.48 -19.12 -9.00
CA THR A 267 -32.11 -17.88 -8.54
C THR A 267 -31.58 -17.52 -7.15
N PRO A 268 -30.31 -17.07 -7.04
CA PRO A 268 -29.73 -16.75 -5.75
C PRO A 268 -30.47 -15.58 -5.10
N LYS A 269 -30.54 -15.61 -3.78
CA LYS A 269 -31.18 -14.55 -3.01
C LYS A 269 -30.14 -13.81 -2.18
N ASP A 270 -29.97 -12.54 -2.49
CA ASP A 270 -29.13 -11.65 -1.71
C ASP A 270 -29.95 -10.88 -0.68
N THR A 271 -29.44 -10.81 0.53
CA THR A 271 -30.01 -10.00 1.61
C THR A 271 -29.00 -8.90 1.95
N LEU A 272 -29.38 -7.65 1.75
CA LEU A 272 -28.58 -6.52 2.20
C LEU A 272 -28.62 -6.49 3.73
N LEU A 273 -27.48 -6.66 4.38
CA LEU A 273 -27.34 -6.63 5.82
C LEU A 273 -27.00 -5.25 6.37
N LYS A 274 -26.14 -4.54 5.64
CA LYS A 274 -25.69 -3.22 6.06
C LYS A 274 -25.26 -2.38 4.88
N GLU A 275 -25.52 -1.08 4.97
CA GLU A 275 -25.13 -0.07 4.00
C GLU A 275 -24.55 1.15 4.72
N GLU A 276 -23.46 1.72 4.20
CA GLU A 276 -22.88 2.98 4.63
C GLU A 276 -23.11 4.05 3.57
N LEU A 277 -23.88 5.07 3.91
CA LEU A 277 -24.27 6.13 2.98
C LEU A 277 -23.35 7.37 3.03
N ASP A 278 -22.50 7.46 4.06
CA ASP A 278 -21.56 8.57 4.19
C ASP A 278 -20.30 8.29 3.35
N ASP A 279 -20.10 9.10 2.31
CA ASP A 279 -19.00 8.94 1.34
C ASP A 279 -17.59 9.08 1.95
N LEU A 280 -17.49 9.63 3.15
CA LEU A 280 -16.22 9.71 3.89
C LEU A 280 -15.79 8.37 4.51
N PHE A 281 -16.71 7.41 4.61
CA PHE A 281 -16.47 6.13 5.28
C PHE A 281 -16.21 5.01 4.26
N TRP A 282 -15.14 4.30 4.49
CA TRP A 282 -14.80 3.06 3.82
C TRP A 282 -15.24 1.88 4.66
N CYS A 283 -15.71 0.85 4.00
CA CYS A 283 -16.18 -0.34 4.70
C CYS A 283 -15.27 -1.52 4.46
N SER A 284 -15.17 -2.38 5.46
CA SER A 284 -14.54 -3.67 5.37
C SER A 284 -15.39 -4.74 6.03
N SER A 285 -15.10 -6.02 5.75
CA SER A 285 -15.74 -7.13 6.45
C SER A 285 -14.72 -8.20 6.78
N TYR A 286 -14.85 -8.77 7.98
CA TYR A 286 -13.99 -9.83 8.45
C TYR A 286 -14.76 -10.79 9.37
N LYS A 287 -14.17 -11.95 9.62
CA LYS A 287 -14.71 -12.96 10.54
C LYS A 287 -13.78 -13.03 11.73
N SER A 288 -14.33 -13.09 12.94
CA SER A 288 -13.54 -13.30 14.15
C SER A 288 -12.67 -14.56 14.03
N LEU A 289 -11.49 -14.55 14.64
CA LEU A 289 -10.56 -15.68 14.55
C LEU A 289 -11.18 -17.00 15.11
N ASP A 290 -12.04 -16.90 16.12
CA ASP A 290 -12.78 -18.04 16.65
C ASP A 290 -14.00 -18.45 15.79
N GLY A 291 -14.28 -17.72 14.72
CA GLY A 291 -15.35 -18.01 13.76
C GLY A 291 -16.76 -17.69 14.20
N LYS A 292 -16.97 -17.11 15.40
CA LYS A 292 -18.29 -16.89 15.97
C LYS A 292 -19.04 -15.65 15.42
N TYR A 293 -18.31 -14.68 14.87
CA TYR A 293 -18.88 -13.43 14.42
C TYR A 293 -18.40 -13.01 13.03
N ILE A 294 -19.29 -12.41 12.25
CA ILE A 294 -18.99 -11.64 11.04
C ILE A 294 -19.08 -10.17 11.44
N PHE A 295 -18.04 -9.41 11.14
CA PHE A 295 -17.99 -7.98 11.37
C PHE A 295 -18.11 -7.20 10.06
N PHE A 296 -18.76 -6.04 10.17
CA PHE A 296 -18.76 -4.99 9.17
C PHE A 296 -18.22 -3.74 9.85
N ASP A 297 -17.04 -3.35 9.43
CA ASP A 297 -16.37 -2.16 9.90
C ASP A 297 -16.60 -1.02 8.92
N THR A 298 -16.87 0.17 9.42
CA THR A 298 -17.03 1.38 8.64
C THR A 298 -16.21 2.49 9.28
N ALA A 299 -15.23 3.01 8.53
CA ALA A 299 -14.25 3.95 9.07
C ALA A 299 -13.89 5.05 8.07
N SER A 300 -13.83 6.27 8.57
CA SER A 300 -13.07 7.36 7.96
C SER A 300 -11.65 7.37 8.57
N LYS A 301 -10.81 8.31 8.15
CA LYS A 301 -9.47 8.49 8.77
C LYS A 301 -9.53 8.92 10.25
N GLU A 302 -10.69 9.34 10.75
CA GLU A 302 -10.85 9.93 12.07
C GLU A 302 -11.93 9.28 12.95
N THR A 303 -12.88 8.57 12.35
CA THR A 303 -14.05 8.04 13.03
C THR A 303 -14.37 6.64 12.52
N SER A 304 -14.69 5.70 13.41
CA SER A 304 -15.12 4.37 13.00
C SER A 304 -16.38 3.89 13.74
N GLU A 305 -17.02 2.86 13.21
CA GLU A 305 -18.15 2.15 13.77
C GLU A 305 -18.11 0.69 13.34
N VAL A 306 -18.26 -0.24 14.27
CA VAL A 306 -18.21 -1.68 13.98
C VAL A 306 -19.55 -2.32 14.27
N TRP A 307 -20.06 -3.06 13.30
CA TRP A 307 -21.29 -3.84 13.36
C TRP A 307 -20.95 -5.33 13.33
N TYR A 308 -21.77 -6.17 13.95
CA TYR A 308 -21.52 -7.60 14.02
C TYR A 308 -22.79 -8.43 13.82
N LEU A 309 -22.59 -9.66 13.38
CA LEU A 309 -23.59 -10.72 13.23
C LEU A 309 -23.03 -12.01 13.83
N SER A 310 -23.79 -12.68 14.70
CA SER A 310 -23.42 -14.01 15.19
C SER A 310 -23.60 -15.07 14.10
N THR A 311 -22.56 -15.89 13.86
CA THR A 311 -22.64 -17.01 12.91
C THR A 311 -23.57 -18.12 13.40
N GLU A 312 -23.87 -18.21 14.70
CA GLU A 312 -24.83 -19.16 15.27
C GLU A 312 -26.28 -18.79 14.91
N GLU A 313 -26.57 -17.50 14.70
CA GLU A 313 -27.89 -16.96 14.37
C GLU A 313 -28.06 -16.64 12.88
N GLU A 314 -27.07 -16.93 12.06
CA GLU A 314 -26.93 -16.58 10.66
C GLU A 314 -28.18 -16.87 9.78
N SER A 315 -28.91 -17.94 10.10
CA SER A 315 -30.10 -18.34 9.34
C SER A 315 -31.33 -17.46 9.59
N SER A 316 -31.40 -16.76 10.70
CA SER A 316 -32.58 -16.00 11.18
C SER A 316 -32.39 -14.49 11.18
N VAL A 317 -31.13 -14.00 11.16
CA VAL A 317 -30.83 -12.58 11.30
C VAL A 317 -30.85 -11.88 9.95
N THR A 318 -31.53 -10.73 9.89
CA THR A 318 -31.63 -9.83 8.73
C THR A 318 -30.97 -8.47 8.99
N GLU A 319 -30.50 -8.23 10.21
CA GLU A 319 -29.89 -6.96 10.62
C GLU A 319 -28.67 -7.23 11.53
N MET A 320 -27.66 -6.39 11.43
CA MET A 320 -26.47 -6.44 12.27
C MET A 320 -26.66 -5.59 13.53
N SER A 321 -26.01 -5.98 14.61
CA SER A 321 -25.92 -5.21 15.85
C SER A 321 -24.66 -4.35 15.87
N CYS A 322 -24.73 -3.16 16.48
CA CYS A 322 -23.57 -2.26 16.60
C CYS A 322 -22.82 -2.51 17.92
N VAL A 323 -21.50 -2.66 17.86
CA VAL A 323 -20.65 -2.78 19.05
C VAL A 323 -20.67 -1.48 19.85
N ALA A 324 -20.44 -0.36 19.18
CA ALA A 324 -20.53 0.98 19.76
C ALA A 324 -20.86 2.00 18.66
N LYS A 325 -21.81 2.89 18.92
CA LYS A 325 -22.17 3.97 18.00
C LYS A 325 -20.97 4.89 17.74
N ARG A 326 -20.81 5.32 16.48
CA ARG A 326 -19.75 6.25 16.10
C ARG A 326 -19.78 7.52 16.93
N ARG A 327 -18.61 7.98 17.32
CA ARG A 327 -18.36 9.24 17.99
C ARG A 327 -17.34 10.02 17.19
N ASN A 328 -17.61 11.29 16.91
CA ASN A 328 -16.70 12.11 16.11
C ASN A 328 -15.26 12.04 16.66
N LYS A 329 -14.29 11.80 15.78
CA LYS A 329 -12.86 11.65 16.06
C LYS A 329 -12.52 10.49 17.01
N VAL A 330 -13.39 9.50 17.12
CA VAL A 330 -13.10 8.26 17.84
C VAL A 330 -12.99 7.12 16.82
N LEU A 331 -11.79 6.56 16.76
CA LEU A 331 -11.47 5.33 16.04
C LEU A 331 -11.48 4.16 17.01
N TYR A 332 -12.04 3.04 16.61
CA TYR A 332 -11.89 1.79 17.30
C TYR A 332 -12.02 0.61 16.35
N GLU A 333 -11.35 -0.46 16.69
CA GLU A 333 -11.45 -1.75 16.04
C GLU A 333 -11.74 -2.83 17.07
N VAL A 334 -12.25 -3.99 16.65
CA VAL A 334 -12.77 -5.02 17.53
C VAL A 334 -12.33 -6.41 17.09
N GLU A 335 -11.96 -7.24 18.04
CA GLU A 335 -11.84 -8.69 17.85
C GLU A 335 -12.58 -9.41 18.99
N HIS A 336 -12.99 -10.67 18.77
CA HIS A 336 -13.71 -11.48 19.74
C HIS A 336 -12.84 -12.53 20.40
N GLY A 337 -13.02 -12.73 21.69
CA GLY A 337 -12.45 -13.85 22.44
C GLY A 337 -12.95 -13.90 23.87
N ASP A 338 -13.08 -15.10 24.44
CA ASP A 338 -13.53 -15.32 25.82
C ASP A 338 -14.89 -14.68 26.15
N ASP A 339 -15.84 -14.72 25.19
CA ASP A 339 -17.15 -14.05 25.28
C ASP A 339 -17.08 -12.53 25.53
N SER A 340 -15.97 -11.92 25.10
CA SER A 340 -15.67 -10.50 25.24
C SER A 340 -15.26 -9.86 23.91
N TRP A 341 -15.55 -8.57 23.77
CA TRP A 341 -14.88 -7.73 22.78
C TRP A 341 -13.53 -7.30 23.31
N TYR A 342 -12.50 -7.45 22.51
CA TYR A 342 -11.23 -6.76 22.66
C TYR A 342 -11.25 -5.58 21.68
N VAL A 343 -11.07 -4.39 22.23
CA VAL A 343 -11.25 -3.13 21.52
C VAL A 343 -9.95 -2.32 21.61
N TRP A 344 -9.42 -1.90 20.47
CA TRP A 344 -8.33 -0.91 20.51
C TRP A 344 -8.83 0.40 19.92
N THR A 345 -8.57 1.49 20.63
CA THR A 345 -9.27 2.76 20.41
C THR A 345 -8.46 3.97 20.86
N ASN A 346 -8.67 5.10 20.18
CA ASN A 346 -8.15 6.41 20.55
C ASN A 346 -9.08 7.20 21.49
N VAL A 347 -10.04 6.55 22.09
CA VAL A 347 -10.99 7.20 23.01
C VAL A 347 -10.27 8.07 24.05
N ASP A 348 -10.92 9.16 24.48
CA ASP A 348 -10.37 10.20 25.37
C ASP A 348 -9.13 10.92 24.83
N GLY A 349 -8.99 10.98 23.49
CA GLY A 349 -7.89 11.68 22.84
C GLY A 349 -6.54 10.95 22.94
N SER A 350 -6.55 9.63 23.11
CA SER A 350 -5.34 8.80 23.20
C SER A 350 -4.74 8.56 21.81
N PRO A 351 -3.64 9.20 21.41
CA PRO A 351 -3.19 9.17 20.01
C PRO A 351 -2.72 7.79 19.56
N ASN A 352 -2.16 6.95 20.45
CA ASN A 352 -1.53 5.68 20.12
C ASN A 352 -2.35 4.45 20.48
N MET A 353 -3.65 4.60 20.59
CA MET A 353 -4.63 3.56 20.92
C MET A 353 -4.45 2.93 22.32
N LYS A 354 -5.57 2.71 22.97
CA LYS A 354 -5.70 1.93 24.21
C LYS A 354 -6.16 0.53 23.85
N LEU A 355 -5.71 -0.48 24.60
CA LEU A 355 -6.31 -1.81 24.56
C LEU A 355 -7.34 -1.96 25.68
N MET A 356 -8.59 -2.20 25.30
CA MET A 356 -9.73 -2.30 26.19
C MET A 356 -10.50 -3.60 25.98
N THR A 357 -11.35 -3.96 26.93
CA THR A 357 -12.24 -5.13 26.83
C THR A 357 -13.61 -4.80 27.39
N SER A 358 -14.64 -5.50 26.92
CA SER A 358 -16.00 -5.46 27.46
C SER A 358 -16.76 -6.75 27.14
N PRO A 359 -17.93 -7.01 27.81
CA PRO A 359 -18.79 -8.12 27.40
C PRO A 359 -19.16 -8.02 25.90
N ALA A 360 -19.22 -9.18 25.21
CA ALA A 360 -19.57 -9.27 23.79
C ALA A 360 -21.06 -9.03 23.56
N LYS A 361 -21.47 -7.77 23.53
CA LYS A 361 -22.86 -7.33 23.28
C LYS A 361 -22.92 -5.99 22.55
N ALA A 362 -24.12 -5.62 22.10
CA ALA A 362 -24.37 -4.33 21.48
C ALA A 362 -24.23 -3.16 22.47
N ASP A 363 -23.90 -1.99 21.92
CA ASP A 363 -23.79 -0.71 22.65
C ASP A 363 -22.90 -0.77 23.90
N SER A 364 -21.77 -1.49 23.82
CA SER A 364 -20.91 -1.80 24.95
C SER A 364 -19.91 -0.69 25.34
N ALA A 365 -19.89 0.45 24.62
CA ALA A 365 -18.88 1.50 24.81
C ALA A 365 -18.73 2.05 26.23
N SER A 366 -19.82 2.05 27.03
CA SER A 366 -19.79 2.50 28.43
C SER A 366 -19.18 1.47 29.37
N GLU A 367 -18.90 0.27 28.90
CA GLU A 367 -18.38 -0.85 29.67
C GLU A 367 -16.93 -1.21 29.24
N TRP A 368 -16.31 -0.39 28.42
CA TRP A 368 -14.93 -0.60 28.01
C TRP A 368 -13.96 -0.33 29.15
N GLU A 369 -13.24 -1.35 29.55
CA GLU A 369 -12.23 -1.29 30.60
C GLU A 369 -10.85 -1.61 30.04
N LEU A 370 -9.80 -0.97 30.58
CA LEU A 370 -8.43 -1.22 30.16
C LEU A 370 -8.02 -2.67 30.43
N VAL A 371 -7.31 -3.28 29.50
CA VAL A 371 -6.66 -4.57 29.74
C VAL A 371 -5.38 -4.33 30.51
N GLU A 372 -5.24 -4.96 31.68
CA GLU A 372 -4.16 -4.74 32.64
C GLU A 372 -3.28 -5.98 32.83
N ASP A 373 -2.02 -5.74 33.20
CA ASP A 373 -1.11 -6.79 33.63
C ASP A 373 -1.42 -7.28 35.06
N SER A 374 -0.61 -8.21 35.55
CA SER A 374 -0.76 -8.78 36.91
C SER A 374 -0.59 -7.77 38.08
N ASN A 375 -0.04 -6.59 37.78
CA ASN A 375 0.18 -5.51 38.76
C ASN A 375 -0.89 -4.42 38.66
N GLY A 376 -1.86 -4.55 37.75
CA GLY A 376 -2.88 -3.54 37.48
C GLY A 376 -2.36 -2.40 36.61
N THR A 377 -1.34 -2.64 35.82
CA THR A 377 -0.79 -1.65 34.85
C THR A 377 -1.46 -1.89 33.49
N PRO A 378 -2.04 -0.86 32.85
CA PRO A 378 -2.58 -1.00 31.50
C PRO A 378 -1.54 -1.50 30.51
N LEU A 379 -1.90 -2.47 29.68
CA LEU A 379 -1.00 -3.01 28.63
C LEU A 379 -0.67 -1.93 27.60
N PHE A 380 -1.70 -1.20 27.17
CA PHE A 380 -1.61 -0.05 26.26
C PHE A 380 -2.58 1.02 26.75
N ASP A 381 -2.05 2.15 27.18
CA ASP A 381 -2.80 3.28 27.76
C ASP A 381 -3.01 4.42 26.76
N GLY A 382 -2.56 4.24 25.51
CA GLY A 382 -2.64 5.24 24.45
C GLY A 382 -1.61 6.36 24.55
N SER A 383 -0.62 6.26 25.45
CA SER A 383 0.46 7.23 25.57
C SER A 383 1.40 7.20 24.37
N LEU A 384 2.27 8.23 24.29
CA LEU A 384 3.24 8.36 23.19
C LEU A 384 4.39 7.36 23.23
N ALA A 385 4.53 6.60 24.32
CA ALA A 385 5.64 5.67 24.51
C ALA A 385 5.62 4.52 23.52
N LYS A 386 4.46 3.99 23.22
CA LYS A 386 4.24 2.91 22.26
C LYS A 386 2.88 3.04 21.57
N SER A 387 2.79 2.66 20.31
CA SER A 387 1.52 2.55 19.57
C SER A 387 1.02 1.12 19.53
N LEU A 388 -0.27 0.97 19.37
CA LEU A 388 -0.93 -0.30 19.11
C LEU A 388 -1.54 -0.25 17.72
N ASP A 389 -1.15 -1.20 16.86
CA ASP A 389 -1.58 -1.24 15.47
C ASP A 389 -2.61 -2.36 15.23
N SER A 390 -2.40 -3.57 15.79
CA SER A 390 -3.33 -4.67 15.66
C SER A 390 -3.30 -5.64 16.85
N VAL A 391 -4.33 -6.48 16.96
CA VAL A 391 -4.48 -7.47 18.02
C VAL A 391 -4.98 -8.80 17.45
N THR A 392 -4.33 -9.90 17.83
CA THR A 392 -4.77 -11.27 17.52
C THR A 392 -5.13 -11.98 18.82
N ILE A 393 -6.38 -12.45 18.91
CA ILE A 393 -6.89 -13.11 20.12
C ILE A 393 -6.83 -14.62 19.97
N LEU A 394 -5.91 -15.24 20.70
CA LEU A 394 -5.79 -16.70 20.81
C LEU A 394 -6.52 -17.19 22.06
N ASN A 395 -6.74 -18.50 22.19
CA ASN A 395 -7.43 -19.06 23.35
C ASN A 395 -6.72 -18.75 24.67
N THR A 396 -5.39 -18.79 24.69
CA THR A 396 -4.58 -18.63 25.93
C THR A 396 -3.81 -17.32 25.99
N HIS A 397 -3.63 -16.65 24.84
CA HIS A 397 -2.80 -15.44 24.72
C HIS A 397 -3.46 -14.36 23.86
N VAL A 398 -3.00 -13.15 24.05
CA VAL A 398 -3.26 -12.02 23.14
C VAL A 398 -1.94 -11.61 22.52
N VAL A 399 -1.86 -11.60 21.20
CA VAL A 399 -0.69 -11.09 20.48
C VAL A 399 -0.99 -9.69 19.98
N ILE A 400 -0.10 -8.77 20.27
CA ILE A 400 -0.28 -7.34 19.99
C ILE A 400 0.87 -6.90 19.08
N GLU A 401 0.52 -6.28 17.98
CA GLU A 401 1.47 -5.63 17.07
C GLU A 401 1.39 -4.11 17.24
N GLY A 402 2.51 -3.45 17.11
CA GLY A 402 2.58 -2.00 17.24
C GLY A 402 4.02 -1.50 17.14
N ARG A 403 4.31 -0.33 17.72
CA ARG A 403 5.62 0.31 17.58
C ARG A 403 6.14 0.88 18.90
N GLU A 404 7.45 0.85 19.04
CA GLU A 404 8.14 1.54 20.12
C GLU A 404 9.45 2.16 19.57
N GLY A 405 9.60 3.46 19.73
CA GLY A 405 10.76 4.20 19.19
C GLY A 405 10.81 4.19 17.65
N GLY A 406 9.66 4.07 16.98
CA GLY A 406 9.55 4.02 15.52
C GLY A 406 9.96 2.69 14.90
N ILE A 407 10.04 1.63 15.69
CA ILE A 407 10.40 0.28 15.24
C ILE A 407 9.20 -0.66 15.51
N PRO A 408 8.80 -1.50 14.54
CA PRO A 408 7.77 -2.49 14.75
C PRO A 408 8.09 -3.44 15.91
N ARG A 409 7.10 -3.79 16.70
CA ARG A 409 7.21 -4.67 17.85
C ARG A 409 6.06 -5.66 17.89
N VAL A 410 6.31 -6.83 18.45
CA VAL A 410 5.30 -7.82 18.77
C VAL A 410 5.37 -8.10 20.27
N TRP A 411 4.23 -7.99 20.96
CA TRP A 411 4.08 -8.37 22.35
C TRP A 411 3.17 -9.57 22.47
N VAL A 412 3.44 -10.44 23.42
CA VAL A 412 2.63 -11.61 23.77
C VAL A 412 2.15 -11.44 25.21
N TYR A 413 0.84 -11.41 25.39
CA TYR A 413 0.20 -11.32 26.69
C TYR A 413 -0.45 -12.68 27.03
N SER A 414 -0.05 -13.27 28.14
CA SER A 414 -0.66 -14.49 28.67
C SER A 414 -1.91 -14.14 29.49
N LYS A 415 -3.07 -14.68 29.10
CA LYS A 415 -4.35 -14.43 29.79
C LYS A 415 -4.36 -15.02 31.20
N ASP A 416 -3.71 -16.16 31.43
CA ASP A 416 -3.66 -16.86 32.73
C ASP A 416 -2.76 -16.12 33.72
N THR A 417 -1.54 -15.77 33.31
CA THR A 417 -0.57 -15.14 34.22
C THR A 417 -0.66 -13.63 34.22
N LYS A 418 -1.41 -13.04 33.29
CA LYS A 418 -1.51 -11.58 33.06
C LYS A 418 -0.13 -10.94 32.85
N ASN A 419 0.80 -11.65 32.22
CA ASN A 419 2.13 -11.16 31.93
C ASN A 419 2.25 -10.74 30.47
N LEU A 420 2.72 -9.51 30.22
CA LEU A 420 3.04 -8.98 28.88
C LEU A 420 4.53 -9.10 28.64
N LYS A 421 4.91 -9.68 27.52
CA LYS A 421 6.31 -9.82 27.09
C LYS A 421 6.49 -9.33 25.66
N MET A 422 7.48 -8.49 25.44
CA MET A 422 7.90 -8.08 24.11
C MET A 422 8.87 -9.11 23.51
N LEU A 423 8.65 -9.51 22.27
CA LEU A 423 9.58 -10.35 21.52
C LEU A 423 10.82 -9.51 21.14
N SER A 424 12.00 -10.03 21.42
CA SER A 424 13.27 -9.37 21.13
C SER A 424 13.92 -9.92 19.87
N PHE A 425 14.59 -9.05 19.10
CA PHE A 425 15.38 -9.38 17.92
C PHE A 425 16.71 -8.62 17.98
N ASP A 426 17.75 -9.17 17.33
CA ASP A 426 19.13 -8.70 17.55
C ASP A 426 19.49 -7.42 16.80
N GLU A 427 18.80 -7.09 15.71
CA GLU A 427 19.14 -5.91 14.88
C GLU A 427 18.52 -4.62 15.45
N ALA A 428 19.18 -3.50 15.23
CA ALA A 428 18.76 -2.20 15.76
C ALA A 428 17.55 -1.61 15.00
N ALA A 429 17.40 -1.96 13.73
CA ALA A 429 16.25 -1.61 12.88
C ALA A 429 15.86 -2.83 12.06
N TYR A 430 14.60 -3.18 12.09
CA TYR A 430 14.03 -4.35 11.43
C TYR A 430 12.54 -4.15 11.20
N ASP A 431 11.98 -5.00 10.35
CA ASP A 431 10.54 -5.20 10.27
C ASP A 431 10.16 -6.54 10.90
N VAL A 432 9.05 -6.54 11.64
CA VAL A 432 8.47 -7.74 12.24
C VAL A 432 6.96 -7.62 12.32
N GLY A 433 6.27 -8.68 11.93
CA GLY A 433 4.81 -8.76 12.03
C GLY A 433 4.33 -10.20 12.10
N MET A 434 3.10 -10.39 12.53
CA MET A 434 2.45 -11.70 12.57
C MET A 434 2.25 -12.24 11.15
N LEU A 435 2.62 -13.47 10.89
CA LEU A 435 2.09 -14.20 9.75
C LEU A 435 0.64 -14.57 10.01
N ALA A 436 -0.16 -14.64 8.94
CA ALA A 436 -1.58 -14.96 9.04
C ALA A 436 -1.85 -16.20 9.91
N HIS A 437 -2.69 -16.06 10.90
CA HIS A 437 -3.24 -17.11 11.76
C HIS A 437 -4.70 -17.37 11.39
N PHE A 438 -5.10 -18.66 11.38
CA PHE A 438 -6.46 -19.08 11.04
C PHE A 438 -7.12 -19.92 12.14
N GLU A 439 -6.41 -20.22 13.21
CA GLU A 439 -6.85 -21.07 14.32
C GLU A 439 -6.53 -20.37 15.65
N ALA A 440 -7.53 -20.18 16.52
CA ALA A 440 -7.33 -19.56 17.83
C ALA A 440 -6.69 -20.54 18.85
N ASP A 441 -6.85 -21.86 18.63
CA ASP A 441 -6.23 -22.89 19.45
C ASP A 441 -4.85 -23.25 18.92
N THR A 442 -3.83 -22.58 19.44
CA THR A 442 -2.44 -22.79 19.05
C THR A 442 -1.50 -22.65 20.25
N LYS A 443 -0.35 -23.32 20.21
CA LYS A 443 0.73 -23.22 21.20
C LYS A 443 1.91 -22.40 20.73
N SER A 444 1.89 -21.95 19.49
CA SER A 444 2.95 -21.15 18.87
C SER A 444 2.33 -20.12 17.94
N ILE A 445 3.08 -19.06 17.70
CA ILE A 445 2.81 -18.09 16.66
C ILE A 445 3.94 -18.12 15.63
N ALA A 446 3.66 -17.67 14.43
CA ALA A 446 4.72 -17.42 13.45
C ALA A 446 4.76 -15.94 13.09
N VAL A 447 5.96 -15.40 13.04
CA VAL A 447 6.23 -14.03 12.63
C VAL A 447 7.06 -13.98 11.36
N SER A 448 6.85 -12.97 10.54
CA SER A 448 7.82 -12.55 9.53
C SER A 448 8.83 -11.64 10.21
N TYR A 449 10.09 -11.82 9.90
CA TYR A 449 11.18 -10.97 10.37
C TYR A 449 12.15 -10.72 9.24
N ASP A 450 12.50 -9.47 9.02
CA ASP A 450 13.58 -9.07 8.12
C ASP A 450 14.20 -7.73 8.55
N SER A 451 15.20 -7.28 7.80
CA SER A 451 15.79 -5.94 7.94
C SER A 451 16.34 -5.50 6.59
N LEU A 452 16.84 -4.28 6.49
CA LEU A 452 17.50 -3.79 5.27
C LEU A 452 18.60 -4.71 4.72
N VAL A 453 19.18 -5.60 5.56
CA VAL A 453 20.26 -6.53 5.19
C VAL A 453 19.97 -8.00 5.49
N THR A 454 18.89 -8.30 6.20
CA THR A 454 18.49 -9.68 6.52
C THR A 454 17.29 -10.08 5.67
N PRO A 455 17.41 -11.09 4.78
CA PRO A 455 16.28 -11.56 3.99
C PRO A 455 15.10 -12.04 4.85
N PRO A 456 13.85 -11.88 4.36
CA PRO A 456 12.65 -12.28 5.08
C PRO A 456 12.71 -13.72 5.57
N SER A 457 12.44 -13.90 6.85
CA SER A 457 12.41 -15.20 7.53
C SER A 457 11.10 -15.38 8.27
N SER A 458 10.48 -16.53 8.10
CA SER A 458 9.33 -16.96 8.90
C SER A 458 9.85 -17.69 10.12
N ILE A 459 9.50 -17.22 11.32
CA ILE A 459 9.99 -17.77 12.59
C ILE A 459 8.80 -18.20 13.43
N GLU A 460 8.74 -19.48 13.78
CA GLU A 460 7.80 -19.98 14.77
C GLU A 460 8.32 -19.73 16.18
N ILE A 461 7.49 -19.23 17.07
CA ILE A 461 7.83 -18.87 18.44
C ILE A 461 6.80 -19.52 19.37
N SER A 462 7.26 -20.29 20.37
CA SER A 462 6.39 -20.89 21.39
C SER A 462 5.79 -19.80 22.29
N LEU A 463 4.47 -19.89 22.55
CA LEU A 463 3.76 -18.97 23.43
C LEU A 463 4.15 -19.15 24.91
N ASP A 464 4.52 -20.37 25.31
CA ASP A 464 4.92 -20.67 26.69
C ASP A 464 6.39 -20.27 26.98
N ASP A 465 7.24 -20.28 25.95
CA ASP A 465 8.69 -20.05 26.09
C ASP A 465 9.25 -19.46 24.78
N ASP A 466 9.32 -18.13 24.69
CA ASP A 466 9.77 -17.39 23.50
C ASP A 466 11.26 -17.60 23.15
N SER A 467 12.04 -18.26 24.03
CA SER A 467 13.39 -18.72 23.68
C SER A 467 13.37 -19.90 22.73
N LYS A 468 12.26 -20.63 22.66
CA LYS A 468 12.04 -21.72 21.70
C LYS A 468 11.53 -21.15 20.38
N ARG A 469 12.48 -20.90 19.50
CA ARG A 469 12.25 -20.38 18.16
C ARG A 469 12.72 -21.35 17.10
N THR A 470 11.93 -21.52 16.06
CA THR A 470 12.26 -22.34 14.90
C THR A 470 12.14 -21.51 13.64
N VAL A 471 13.23 -21.35 12.87
CA VAL A 471 13.15 -20.75 11.54
C VAL A 471 12.47 -21.73 10.60
N LEU A 472 11.26 -21.40 10.19
CA LEU A 472 10.47 -22.24 9.27
C LEU A 472 10.95 -22.11 7.84
N LYS A 473 11.30 -20.89 7.44
CA LYS A 473 11.83 -20.59 6.12
C LYS A 473 12.57 -19.24 6.14
N THR A 474 13.67 -19.17 5.42
CA THR A 474 14.30 -17.91 5.02
C THR A 474 14.21 -17.78 3.50
N LYS A 475 13.79 -16.62 2.99
CA LYS A 475 13.73 -16.34 1.55
C LYS A 475 15.14 -16.47 0.96
N ALA A 476 15.30 -17.35 -0.01
CA ALA A 476 16.57 -17.50 -0.71
C ALA A 476 16.81 -16.30 -1.63
N VAL A 477 18.01 -15.73 -1.54
CA VAL A 477 18.48 -14.63 -2.41
C VAL A 477 19.79 -15.06 -3.05
N PRO A 478 19.75 -15.68 -4.24
CA PRO A 478 20.95 -16.19 -4.90
C PRO A 478 22.01 -15.10 -5.09
N GLY A 479 23.25 -15.42 -4.77
CA GLY A 479 24.37 -14.47 -4.91
C GLY A 479 24.42 -13.33 -3.90
N TYR A 480 23.57 -13.34 -2.88
CA TYR A 480 23.58 -12.38 -1.78
C TYR A 480 24.40 -12.93 -0.59
N ASN A 481 25.27 -12.08 -0.03
CA ASN A 481 25.97 -12.37 1.21
C ASN A 481 25.76 -11.19 2.17
N LYS A 482 25.04 -11.39 3.25
CA LYS A 482 24.74 -10.35 4.26
C LYS A 482 26.01 -9.63 4.75
N GLY A 483 27.15 -10.35 4.86
CA GLY A 483 28.41 -9.81 5.35
C GLY A 483 29.02 -8.70 4.49
N ASP A 484 28.56 -8.53 3.23
CA ASP A 484 29.06 -7.50 2.31
C ASP A 484 28.34 -6.16 2.49
N TYR A 485 27.28 -6.12 3.28
CA TYR A 485 26.38 -4.98 3.45
C TYR A 485 26.29 -4.54 4.91
N GLY A 486 25.98 -3.27 5.11
CA GLY A 486 25.65 -2.69 6.38
C GLY A 486 24.38 -1.85 6.31
N CYS A 487 23.75 -1.68 7.46
CA CYS A 487 22.63 -0.77 7.63
C CYS A 487 22.78 0.01 8.93
N ASP A 488 22.25 1.22 8.93
CA ASP A 488 22.22 2.08 10.12
C ASP A 488 20.87 2.79 10.22
N ARG A 489 20.53 3.23 11.42
CA ARG A 489 19.43 4.14 11.71
C ARG A 489 19.96 5.39 12.37
N MET A 490 19.58 6.54 11.87
CA MET A 490 20.00 7.84 12.38
C MET A 490 18.82 8.79 12.51
N GLU A 491 19.05 9.93 13.12
CA GLU A 491 18.09 11.02 13.25
C GLU A 491 18.63 12.28 12.55
N VAL A 492 17.78 12.92 11.77
CA VAL A 492 18.06 14.21 11.13
C VAL A 492 17.13 15.26 11.74
N LEU A 493 17.71 16.38 12.17
CA LEU A 493 16.93 17.47 12.75
C LEU A 493 16.17 18.22 11.66
N SER A 494 14.84 18.32 11.80
CA SER A 494 14.00 19.12 10.92
C SER A 494 14.30 20.61 11.11
N ARG A 495 13.99 21.43 10.11
CA ARG A 495 14.15 22.89 10.16
C ARG A 495 13.36 23.58 11.27
N ASP A 496 12.38 22.92 11.87
CA ASP A 496 11.66 23.41 13.05
C ASP A 496 12.54 23.48 14.31
N GLY A 497 13.70 22.79 14.29
CA GLY A 497 14.69 22.79 15.37
C GLY A 497 14.37 21.85 16.54
N GLU A 498 13.26 21.11 16.47
CA GLU A 498 12.79 20.23 17.55
C GLU A 498 12.56 18.80 17.06
N THR A 499 11.98 18.61 15.88
CA THR A 499 11.62 17.29 15.36
C THR A 499 12.83 16.55 14.83
N LYS A 500 13.05 15.35 15.33
CA LYS A 500 14.08 14.41 14.88
C LYS A 500 13.47 13.40 13.92
N ILE A 501 13.83 13.49 12.65
CA ILE A 501 13.34 12.64 11.58
C ILE A 501 14.16 11.35 11.57
N PRO A 502 13.57 10.17 11.81
CA PRO A 502 14.29 8.91 11.68
C PRO A 502 14.64 8.64 10.21
N VAL A 503 15.82 8.12 9.98
CA VAL A 503 16.31 7.78 8.64
C VAL A 503 17.00 6.42 8.70
N SER A 504 16.55 5.49 7.87
CA SER A 504 17.17 4.18 7.72
C SER A 504 18.03 4.13 6.46
N VAL A 505 19.20 3.53 6.53
CA VAL A 505 20.15 3.50 5.42
C VAL A 505 20.70 2.11 5.22
N VAL A 506 20.91 1.73 3.95
CA VAL A 506 21.60 0.50 3.58
C VAL A 506 22.66 0.76 2.50
N TYR A 507 23.79 0.08 2.62
CA TYR A 507 24.97 0.31 1.80
C TYR A 507 25.84 -0.95 1.70
N SER A 508 26.72 -0.99 0.69
CA SER A 508 27.84 -1.94 0.71
C SER A 508 28.94 -1.46 1.66
N ASN A 509 29.62 -2.36 2.36
CA ASN A 509 30.71 -2.01 3.24
C ASN A 509 31.83 -1.22 2.51
N GLU A 510 32.09 -1.55 1.23
CA GLU A 510 33.03 -0.81 0.39
C GLU A 510 32.62 0.66 0.22
N THR A 511 31.33 0.93 -0.05
CA THR A 511 30.80 2.29 -0.19
C THR A 511 30.98 3.09 1.11
N MET A 512 30.68 2.47 2.23
CA MET A 512 30.82 3.16 3.53
C MET A 512 32.30 3.45 3.89
N GLU A 513 33.24 2.63 3.48
CA GLU A 513 34.68 2.93 3.64
C GLU A 513 35.10 4.16 2.82
N LYS A 514 34.54 4.34 1.60
CA LYS A 514 34.76 5.57 0.80
C LYS A 514 34.22 6.81 1.52
N VAL A 515 33.02 6.71 2.10
CA VAL A 515 32.43 7.80 2.90
C VAL A 515 33.29 8.15 4.10
N LYS A 516 33.78 7.14 4.84
CA LYS A 516 34.68 7.34 5.97
C LYS A 516 36.03 7.97 5.54
N ALA A 517 36.49 7.71 4.33
CA ALA A 517 37.67 8.36 3.74
C ALA A 517 37.38 9.80 3.26
N GLY A 518 36.17 10.29 3.38
CA GLY A 518 35.77 11.66 2.99
C GLY A 518 35.34 11.78 1.51
N GLU A 519 35.14 10.67 0.82
CA GLU A 519 34.64 10.68 -0.56
C GLU A 519 33.13 10.95 -0.58
N ARG A 520 32.66 11.64 -1.63
CA ARG A 520 31.24 11.78 -1.93
C ARG A 520 30.77 10.59 -2.76
N VAL A 521 29.64 9.98 -2.40
CA VAL A 521 29.09 8.81 -3.05
C VAL A 521 27.66 9.07 -3.51
N PRO A 522 27.18 8.36 -4.54
CA PRO A 522 25.80 8.49 -4.98
C PRO A 522 24.82 8.01 -3.89
N VAL A 523 23.69 8.72 -3.78
CA VAL A 523 22.63 8.42 -2.82
C VAL A 523 21.29 8.38 -3.53
N HIS A 524 20.48 7.40 -3.18
CA HIS A 524 19.07 7.33 -3.56
C HIS A 524 18.19 7.50 -2.34
N LEU A 525 17.33 8.52 -2.34
CA LEU A 525 16.45 8.89 -1.23
C LEU A 525 15.00 8.54 -1.54
N TYR A 526 14.41 7.68 -0.74
CA TYR A 526 13.00 7.25 -0.82
C TYR A 526 12.17 7.82 0.33
N GLY A 527 10.90 8.14 0.05
CA GLY A 527 9.93 8.54 1.05
C GLY A 527 8.50 8.43 0.57
N TYR A 528 7.55 8.48 1.53
CA TYR A 528 6.11 8.46 1.27
C TYR A 528 5.38 9.59 2.00
N GLY A 529 5.18 9.49 3.31
CA GLY A 529 4.76 10.58 4.19
C GLY A 529 3.28 10.96 4.10
N SER A 530 2.36 9.99 3.97
CA SER A 530 0.91 10.23 3.92
C SER A 530 0.15 9.08 4.56
N TYR A 531 -1.11 9.32 4.94
CA TYR A 531 -2.07 8.33 5.48
C TYR A 531 -1.66 7.67 6.79
N GLY A 532 -0.63 8.14 7.45
CA GLY A 532 -0.02 7.40 8.56
C GLY A 532 0.67 6.10 8.14
N ALA A 533 0.89 5.91 6.82
CA ALA A 533 1.55 4.72 6.30
C ALA A 533 3.05 4.75 6.60
N CYS A 534 3.56 3.63 7.10
CA CYS A 534 4.97 3.49 7.46
C CYS A 534 5.80 2.96 6.30
N CYS A 535 6.99 3.52 6.12
CA CYS A 535 8.03 2.97 5.27
C CYS A 535 8.91 2.07 6.14
N GLU A 536 8.80 0.75 5.99
CA GLU A 536 9.54 -0.16 6.86
C GLU A 536 11.03 -0.29 6.46
N ALA A 537 11.86 -0.66 7.43
CA ALA A 537 13.26 -0.99 7.19
C ALA A 537 13.39 -2.46 6.75
N ASP A 538 12.68 -2.83 5.69
CA ASP A 538 12.53 -4.17 5.15
C ASP A 538 13.61 -4.53 4.13
N PHE A 539 13.73 -5.82 3.84
CA PHE A 539 14.63 -6.35 2.81
C PHE A 539 14.00 -6.32 1.43
N ASP A 540 14.67 -5.64 0.50
CA ASP A 540 14.24 -5.60 -0.89
C ASP A 540 15.39 -5.89 -1.86
N THR A 541 15.28 -6.98 -2.63
CA THR A 541 16.26 -7.38 -3.63
C THR A 541 16.40 -6.38 -4.76
N THR A 542 15.40 -5.56 -5.02
CA THR A 542 15.42 -4.56 -6.10
C THR A 542 16.36 -3.38 -5.79
N ARG A 543 16.71 -3.16 -4.53
CA ARG A 543 17.72 -2.18 -4.10
C ARG A 543 19.16 -2.63 -4.40
N LEU A 544 19.40 -3.94 -4.48
CA LEU A 544 20.75 -4.51 -4.62
C LEU A 544 21.53 -4.02 -5.86
N PRO A 545 20.93 -3.90 -7.06
CA PRO A 545 21.63 -3.35 -8.22
C PRO A 545 22.15 -1.92 -8.03
N LEU A 546 21.42 -1.09 -7.29
CA LEU A 546 21.86 0.28 -6.97
C LEU A 546 23.01 0.25 -5.96
N ILE A 547 22.89 -0.54 -4.89
CA ILE A 547 23.89 -0.66 -3.81
C ILE A 547 25.20 -1.27 -4.36
N LYS A 548 25.11 -2.27 -5.24
CA LYS A 548 26.28 -2.87 -5.90
C LYS A 548 27.05 -1.88 -6.80
N ARG A 549 26.39 -0.80 -7.25
CA ARG A 549 27.02 0.29 -8.01
C ARG A 549 27.58 1.42 -7.13
N GLY A 550 27.69 1.16 -5.82
CA GLY A 550 28.26 2.10 -4.85
C GLY A 550 27.27 3.15 -4.34
N MET A 551 25.97 2.98 -4.55
CA MET A 551 24.96 3.87 -4.00
C MET A 551 24.64 3.52 -2.54
N ILE A 552 24.31 4.53 -1.75
CA ILE A 552 23.60 4.36 -0.47
C ILE A 552 22.12 4.50 -0.75
N TYR A 553 21.31 3.54 -0.30
CA TYR A 553 19.85 3.63 -0.34
C TYR A 553 19.35 4.14 1.02
N VAL A 554 18.51 5.17 0.99
CA VAL A 554 18.04 5.90 2.17
C VAL A 554 16.53 5.92 2.20
N ILE A 555 15.93 5.55 3.32
CA ILE A 555 14.50 5.69 3.61
C ILE A 555 14.33 6.80 4.65
N ALA A 556 13.63 7.87 4.26
CA ALA A 556 13.28 8.94 5.19
C ALA A 556 11.90 8.68 5.80
N HIS A 557 11.85 8.45 7.11
CA HIS A 557 10.62 8.24 7.86
C HIS A 557 10.03 9.59 8.29
N ILE A 558 9.54 10.31 7.29
CA ILE A 558 9.07 11.70 7.42
C ILE A 558 7.68 11.80 8.03
N ARG A 559 7.34 12.95 8.61
CA ARG A 559 5.98 13.23 9.10
C ARG A 559 4.95 13.06 7.99
N GLY A 560 3.78 12.57 8.37
CA GLY A 560 2.72 12.10 7.47
C GLY A 560 2.67 10.58 7.37
N GLY A 561 3.78 9.89 7.69
CA GLY A 561 3.80 8.48 8.05
C GLY A 561 3.36 8.24 9.49
N GLY A 562 3.39 6.99 9.93
CA GLY A 562 2.99 6.54 11.26
C GLY A 562 4.12 5.98 12.12
N GLU A 563 5.38 6.03 11.64
CA GLU A 563 6.51 5.33 12.26
C GLU A 563 6.72 5.72 13.73
N MET A 564 6.53 7.00 14.07
CA MET A 564 6.64 7.50 15.45
C MET A 564 5.31 7.52 16.19
N GLY A 565 4.32 6.74 15.73
CA GLY A 565 2.96 6.73 16.24
C GLY A 565 2.07 7.77 15.56
N ARG A 566 0.79 7.80 15.95
CA ARG A 566 -0.23 8.61 15.26
C ARG A 566 0.02 10.12 15.30
N GLN A 567 0.74 10.60 16.30
CA GLN A 567 1.20 12.00 16.39
C GLN A 567 2.13 12.43 15.23
N TRP A 568 2.75 11.45 14.56
CA TRP A 568 3.62 11.70 13.39
C TRP A 568 2.80 12.04 12.14
N TYR A 569 1.56 11.61 12.15
CA TYR A 569 0.58 11.80 11.11
C TYR A 569 -0.38 12.97 11.38
N GLU A 570 -0.97 13.04 12.58
CA GLU A 570 -2.06 13.97 12.91
C GLU A 570 -1.58 15.39 13.28
N GLU A 571 -2.49 16.35 13.12
CA GLU A 571 -2.30 17.72 13.63
C GLU A 571 -2.17 17.73 15.16
N PRO A 572 -1.49 18.71 15.76
CA PRO A 572 -0.78 19.82 15.11
C PRO A 572 0.68 19.51 14.75
N ASN A 573 1.25 18.40 15.18
CA ASN A 573 2.67 18.09 15.07
C ASN A 573 3.03 17.23 13.86
N GLY A 574 2.07 16.47 13.34
CA GLY A 574 2.23 15.58 12.20
C GLY A 574 2.22 16.31 10.87
N ALA A 575 1.65 15.67 9.84
CA ALA A 575 1.56 16.24 8.52
C ALA A 575 0.26 15.88 7.80
N LYS A 576 -0.85 16.08 8.45
CA LYS A 576 -2.20 15.95 7.90
C LYS A 576 -2.81 17.36 7.74
N TYR A 577 -3.74 17.54 6.83
CA TYR A 577 -4.46 18.80 6.62
C TYR A 577 -3.54 20.02 6.49
N LEU A 578 -3.70 21.01 7.39
CA LEU A 578 -2.96 22.27 7.38
C LEU A 578 -1.50 22.15 7.88
N CYS A 579 -1.06 20.93 8.16
CA CYS A 579 0.33 20.62 8.53
C CYS A 579 1.08 19.85 7.43
N LYS A 580 0.45 19.56 6.28
CA LYS A 580 0.99 18.73 5.20
C LYS A 580 2.37 19.14 4.70
N LYS A 581 2.69 20.44 4.73
CA LYS A 581 4.02 20.93 4.33
C LYS A 581 5.17 20.38 5.20
N ASN A 582 4.90 19.87 6.40
CA ASN A 582 5.92 19.21 7.21
C ASN A 582 6.50 17.97 6.51
N THR A 583 5.69 17.20 5.77
CA THR A 583 6.15 16.08 4.94
C THR A 583 7.27 16.51 3.98
N PHE A 584 7.02 17.56 3.21
CA PHE A 584 7.94 18.05 2.18
C PHE A 584 9.18 18.69 2.80
N ASN A 585 8.98 19.43 3.88
CA ASN A 585 10.06 20.07 4.63
C ASN A 585 11.03 19.04 5.21
N ASP A 586 10.51 18.01 5.86
CA ASP A 586 11.30 16.92 6.43
C ASP A 586 12.13 16.20 5.36
N PHE A 587 11.53 15.90 4.21
CA PHE A 587 12.23 15.24 3.11
C PHE A 587 13.37 16.09 2.54
N VAL A 588 13.11 17.37 2.32
CA VAL A 588 14.14 18.33 1.85
C VAL A 588 15.24 18.52 2.90
N ASP A 589 14.91 18.50 4.19
CA ASP A 589 15.91 18.63 5.25
C ASP A 589 16.79 17.36 5.35
N VAL A 590 16.21 16.17 5.15
CA VAL A 590 17.00 14.94 5.00
C VAL A 590 17.90 15.02 3.76
N ALA A 591 17.38 15.47 2.60
CA ALA A 591 18.18 15.64 1.39
C ALA A 591 19.36 16.59 1.60
N LYS A 592 19.16 17.73 2.26
CA LYS A 592 20.24 18.67 2.62
C LYS A 592 21.28 18.04 3.52
N PHE A 593 20.84 17.30 4.56
CA PHE A 593 21.72 16.57 5.45
C PHE A 593 22.61 15.58 4.68
N LEU A 594 22.02 14.82 3.74
CA LEU A 594 22.75 13.85 2.92
C LEU A 594 23.78 14.54 2.02
N VAL A 595 23.43 15.65 1.38
CA VAL A 595 24.34 16.46 0.58
C VAL A 595 25.50 17.01 1.42
N ASP A 596 25.22 17.44 2.63
CA ASP A 596 26.25 17.94 3.53
C ASP A 596 27.21 16.83 4.00
N LYS A 597 26.70 15.61 4.23
CA LYS A 597 27.45 14.52 4.87
C LYS A 597 28.08 13.54 3.89
N TRP A 598 27.36 13.06 2.87
CA TRP A 598 27.76 11.87 2.12
C TRP A 598 27.78 12.03 0.61
N THR A 599 27.02 12.96 0.07
CA THR A 599 26.80 13.08 -1.37
C THR A 599 26.93 14.51 -1.86
N ALA A 600 26.63 14.73 -3.12
CA ALA A 600 26.54 16.06 -3.74
C ALA A 600 25.21 16.12 -4.55
N PRO A 601 24.66 17.32 -4.85
CA PRO A 601 23.42 17.45 -5.61
C PRO A 601 23.42 16.68 -6.93
N GLU A 602 24.54 16.68 -7.64
CA GLU A 602 24.71 15.94 -8.90
C GLU A 602 24.77 14.42 -8.74
N MET A 603 24.79 13.90 -7.51
CA MET A 603 24.86 12.49 -7.15
C MET A 603 23.65 12.05 -6.29
N LEU A 604 22.71 12.95 -6.04
CA LEU A 604 21.49 12.64 -5.24
C LEU A 604 20.31 12.41 -6.17
N SER A 605 19.67 11.26 -6.04
CA SER A 605 18.39 10.95 -6.65
C SER A 605 17.31 10.76 -5.59
N CYS A 606 16.05 10.95 -5.98
CA CYS A 606 14.91 10.71 -5.11
C CYS A 606 13.79 9.95 -5.81
N GLU A 607 12.97 9.25 -5.03
CA GLU A 607 11.84 8.46 -5.52
C GLU A 607 10.67 8.49 -4.54
N GLY A 608 9.45 8.49 -5.09
CA GLY A 608 8.21 8.30 -4.36
C GLY A 608 7.06 7.94 -5.30
N ARG A 609 6.09 7.18 -4.79
CA ARG A 609 4.95 6.66 -5.57
C ARG A 609 3.62 7.15 -4.97
N SER A 610 2.60 7.36 -5.83
CA SER A 610 1.26 7.80 -5.38
C SER A 610 1.32 9.12 -4.61
N ALA A 611 0.89 9.16 -3.36
CA ALA A 611 1.13 10.29 -2.46
C ALA A 611 2.62 10.58 -2.22
N GLY A 612 3.51 9.56 -2.33
CA GLY A 612 4.95 9.75 -2.40
C GLY A 612 5.38 10.47 -3.68
N GLY A 613 4.62 10.35 -4.78
CA GLY A 613 4.79 11.16 -5.99
C GLY A 613 4.46 12.65 -5.76
N LEU A 614 3.43 12.94 -4.96
CA LEU A 614 3.18 14.30 -4.44
C LEU A 614 4.39 14.81 -3.63
N LEU A 615 4.92 13.99 -2.73
CA LEU A 615 6.13 14.30 -1.96
C LEU A 615 7.27 14.76 -2.88
N ILE A 616 7.57 13.95 -3.91
CA ILE A 616 8.68 14.26 -4.83
C ILE A 616 8.36 15.51 -5.65
N GLY A 617 7.14 15.63 -6.21
CA GLY A 617 6.72 16.80 -6.98
C GLY A 617 6.84 18.10 -6.18
N ALA A 618 6.40 18.11 -4.93
CA ALA A 618 6.52 19.28 -4.04
C ALA A 618 7.98 19.56 -3.65
N SER A 619 8.77 18.50 -3.40
CA SER A 619 10.18 18.65 -2.99
C SER A 619 11.07 19.21 -4.11
N ILE A 620 10.88 18.74 -5.37
CA ILE A 620 11.63 19.30 -6.51
C ILE A 620 11.17 20.71 -6.89
N ASN A 621 9.95 21.10 -6.57
CA ASN A 621 9.52 22.51 -6.68
C ASN A 621 10.18 23.37 -5.58
N GLN A 622 10.29 22.85 -4.36
CA GLN A 622 10.85 23.58 -3.22
C GLN A 622 12.38 23.75 -3.34
N ALA A 623 13.10 22.73 -3.81
CA ALA A 623 14.55 22.72 -3.85
C ALA A 623 15.07 21.91 -5.06
N PRO A 624 14.81 22.39 -6.29
CA PRO A 624 15.18 21.65 -7.50
C PRO A 624 16.70 21.44 -7.63
N GLU A 625 17.49 22.31 -7.04
CA GLU A 625 18.95 22.27 -7.08
C GLU A 625 19.57 21.14 -6.22
N LEU A 626 18.81 20.50 -5.34
CA LEU A 626 19.33 19.42 -4.49
C LEU A 626 19.40 18.07 -5.21
N PHE A 627 18.63 17.89 -6.26
CA PHE A 627 18.43 16.57 -6.88
C PHE A 627 18.94 16.53 -8.31
N LYS A 628 19.63 15.47 -8.67
CA LYS A 628 20.05 15.21 -10.06
C LYS A 628 18.97 14.48 -10.84
N CYS A 629 18.28 13.54 -10.19
CA CYS A 629 17.26 12.71 -10.82
C CYS A 629 16.10 12.49 -9.83
N ALA A 630 14.86 12.52 -10.33
CA ALA A 630 13.64 12.26 -9.58
C ALA A 630 12.78 11.23 -10.31
N ILE A 631 12.36 10.17 -9.59
CA ILE A 631 11.38 9.18 -10.06
C ILE A 631 10.05 9.47 -9.38
N LEU A 632 9.01 9.71 -10.17
CA LEU A 632 7.65 9.97 -9.72
C LEU A 632 6.74 8.85 -10.23
N GLY A 633 6.50 7.85 -9.39
CA GLY A 633 5.64 6.71 -9.74
C GLY A 633 4.17 7.04 -9.50
N VAL A 634 3.30 6.91 -10.52
CA VAL A 634 1.85 7.17 -10.41
C VAL A 634 1.52 8.39 -9.54
N PRO A 635 2.12 9.57 -9.78
CA PRO A 635 2.20 10.66 -8.82
C PRO A 635 0.89 11.44 -8.70
N PHE A 636 0.45 11.70 -7.47
CA PHE A 636 -0.66 12.61 -7.16
C PHE A 636 -0.14 14.05 -7.12
N VAL A 637 -0.26 14.80 -8.20
CA VAL A 637 0.41 16.10 -8.39
C VAL A 637 -0.50 17.28 -8.74
N ASP A 638 -1.74 17.01 -9.15
CA ASP A 638 -2.76 18.03 -9.44
C ASP A 638 -3.75 18.16 -8.27
N VAL A 639 -3.20 18.32 -7.06
CA VAL A 639 -3.91 18.17 -5.79
C VAL A 639 -5.16 19.02 -5.70
N VAL A 640 -5.06 20.31 -6.06
CA VAL A 640 -6.18 21.24 -5.89
C VAL A 640 -7.32 20.93 -6.85
N VAL A 641 -7.01 20.70 -8.13
CA VAL A 641 -8.02 20.42 -9.15
C VAL A 641 -8.70 19.08 -8.86
N THR A 642 -7.92 18.04 -8.58
CA THR A 642 -8.47 16.70 -8.28
C THR A 642 -9.33 16.72 -7.02
N MET A 643 -8.89 17.36 -5.94
CA MET A 643 -9.66 17.43 -4.69
C MET A 643 -10.87 18.39 -4.78
N THR A 644 -10.93 19.28 -5.75
CA THR A 644 -12.08 20.15 -5.98
C THR A 644 -13.26 19.42 -6.63
N ASP A 645 -12.97 18.41 -7.45
CA ASP A 645 -13.98 17.74 -8.30
C ASP A 645 -14.36 16.37 -7.71
N SER A 646 -15.45 16.31 -6.96
CA SER A 646 -15.98 15.10 -6.36
C SER A 646 -16.51 14.06 -7.36
N THR A 647 -16.53 14.36 -8.66
CA THR A 647 -16.85 13.36 -9.69
C THR A 647 -15.65 12.46 -10.03
N ILE A 648 -14.45 12.84 -9.61
CA ILE A 648 -13.27 11.99 -9.71
C ILE A 648 -13.35 10.92 -8.62
N PRO A 649 -13.17 9.63 -8.95
CA PRO A 649 -13.21 8.56 -7.97
C PRO A 649 -12.33 8.83 -6.75
N LEU A 650 -12.78 8.41 -5.57
CA LEU A 650 -12.12 8.53 -4.27
C LEU A 650 -12.00 9.95 -3.70
N THR A 651 -12.19 11.01 -4.47
CA THR A 651 -11.96 12.41 -4.04
C THR A 651 -12.65 12.75 -2.73
N SER A 652 -13.93 12.42 -2.57
CA SER A 652 -14.68 12.73 -1.34
C SER A 652 -14.04 12.09 -0.11
N GLY A 653 -13.68 10.79 -0.19
CA GLY A 653 -13.00 10.07 0.88
C GLY A 653 -11.61 10.60 1.23
N GLU A 654 -10.95 11.26 0.26
CA GLU A 654 -9.61 11.83 0.44
C GLU A 654 -9.62 13.21 1.13
N TRP A 655 -10.77 13.87 1.26
CA TRP A 655 -10.83 15.15 2.00
C TRP A 655 -10.43 15.01 3.48
N VAL A 656 -10.60 13.83 4.06
CA VAL A 656 -10.15 13.55 5.44
C VAL A 656 -8.64 13.30 5.54
N GLU A 657 -7.91 13.33 4.44
CA GLU A 657 -6.44 13.35 4.40
C GLU A 657 -5.91 14.76 4.07
N TRP A 658 -6.40 15.34 2.99
CA TRP A 658 -5.86 16.58 2.41
C TRP A 658 -6.60 17.82 2.85
N GLY A 659 -7.87 17.70 3.26
CA GLY A 659 -8.84 18.77 3.38
C GLY A 659 -9.65 18.97 2.09
N ASN A 660 -10.72 19.71 2.20
CA ASN A 660 -11.59 20.02 1.08
C ASN A 660 -11.28 21.41 0.49
N PRO A 661 -10.69 21.53 -0.73
CA PRO A 661 -10.32 22.83 -1.30
C PRO A 661 -11.52 23.68 -1.72
N ASN A 662 -12.75 23.18 -1.62
CA ASN A 662 -13.95 24.02 -1.72
C ASN A 662 -14.14 24.91 -0.48
N GLU A 663 -13.38 24.69 0.60
CA GLU A 663 -13.28 25.53 1.79
C GLU A 663 -12.04 26.43 1.71
N GLU A 664 -12.19 27.70 2.12
CA GLU A 664 -11.15 28.72 1.96
C GLU A 664 -9.80 28.32 2.57
N LYS A 665 -9.81 27.81 3.81
CA LYS A 665 -8.57 27.46 4.55
C LYS A 665 -7.76 26.37 3.86
N TYR A 666 -8.45 25.34 3.32
CA TYR A 666 -7.78 24.24 2.63
C TYR A 666 -7.37 24.63 1.22
N ASN A 667 -8.19 25.40 0.50
CA ASN A 667 -7.85 25.91 -0.82
C ASN A 667 -6.55 26.70 -0.78
N GLN A 668 -6.46 27.72 0.09
CA GLN A 668 -5.27 28.54 0.25
C GLN A 668 -4.04 27.71 0.58
N TYR A 669 -4.17 26.79 1.53
CA TYR A 669 -3.05 25.95 1.97
C TYR A 669 -2.58 24.95 0.89
N MET A 670 -3.52 24.27 0.19
CA MET A 670 -3.20 23.35 -0.90
C MET A 670 -2.52 24.07 -2.07
N MET A 671 -2.97 25.27 -2.42
CA MET A 671 -2.36 26.11 -3.45
C MET A 671 -0.88 26.40 -3.17
N GLU A 672 -0.46 26.41 -1.90
CA GLU A 672 0.94 26.67 -1.54
C GLU A 672 1.87 25.48 -1.78
N TYR A 673 1.35 24.26 -1.89
CA TYR A 673 2.19 23.06 -2.05
C TYR A 673 1.85 22.17 -3.25
N SER A 674 0.67 22.28 -3.84
CA SER A 674 0.26 21.46 -5.00
C SER A 674 1.30 21.56 -6.12
N PRO A 675 1.91 20.44 -6.54
CA PRO A 675 3.01 20.47 -7.53
C PRO A 675 2.65 21.19 -8.83
N MET A 676 1.46 20.96 -9.37
CA MET A 676 0.99 21.62 -10.59
C MET A 676 0.98 23.15 -10.49
N ASN A 677 0.65 23.67 -9.32
CA ASN A 677 0.46 25.10 -9.08
C ASN A 677 1.77 25.82 -8.69
N ASN A 678 2.82 25.06 -8.33
CA ASN A 678 4.07 25.60 -7.79
C ASN A 678 5.30 25.34 -8.67
N VAL A 679 5.12 24.98 -9.95
CA VAL A 679 6.22 24.87 -10.88
C VAL A 679 6.88 26.23 -11.10
N GLN A 680 8.16 26.35 -10.78
CA GLN A 680 8.93 27.59 -10.90
C GLN A 680 9.40 27.80 -12.34
N LYS A 681 9.04 28.92 -12.95
CA LYS A 681 9.47 29.27 -14.31
C LYS A 681 10.95 29.64 -14.35
N GLY A 682 11.65 29.14 -15.38
CA GLY A 682 13.06 29.48 -15.63
C GLY A 682 14.05 28.86 -14.64
N LYS A 683 13.63 27.85 -13.88
CA LYS A 683 14.51 27.05 -13.02
C LYS A 683 14.97 25.80 -13.73
N THR A 684 16.16 25.35 -13.38
CA THR A 684 16.66 24.05 -13.79
C THR A 684 16.11 22.99 -12.85
N TYR A 685 15.21 22.14 -13.37
CA TYR A 685 14.69 20.99 -12.65
C TYR A 685 15.61 19.77 -12.83
N PRO A 686 15.59 18.80 -11.89
CA PRO A 686 16.27 17.52 -12.06
C PRO A 686 15.77 16.78 -13.30
N ALA A 687 16.48 15.78 -13.74
CA ALA A 687 15.94 14.80 -14.68
C ALA A 687 14.75 14.10 -14.00
N CYS A 688 13.58 14.11 -14.67
CA CYS A 688 12.35 13.54 -14.13
C CYS A 688 11.89 12.34 -14.94
N TRP A 689 11.58 11.26 -14.26
CA TRP A 689 10.96 10.07 -14.80
C TRP A 689 9.60 9.87 -14.14
N LEU A 690 8.54 10.09 -14.92
CA LEU A 690 7.16 9.95 -14.41
C LEU A 690 6.55 8.68 -14.99
N THR A 691 5.83 7.93 -14.16
CA THR A 691 5.11 6.73 -14.62
C THR A 691 3.62 6.83 -14.32
N GLY A 692 2.79 6.03 -15.00
CA GLY A 692 1.36 5.98 -14.78
C GLY A 692 0.72 4.73 -15.42
N GLY A 693 -0.51 4.43 -15.02
CA GLY A 693 -1.36 3.41 -15.62
C GLY A 693 -2.61 4.05 -16.24
N LEU A 694 -3.01 3.63 -17.46
CA LEU A 694 -4.21 4.17 -18.10
C LEU A 694 -5.47 3.84 -17.29
N ASN A 695 -5.50 2.66 -16.68
CA ASN A 695 -6.67 2.15 -15.95
C ASN A 695 -6.62 2.44 -14.44
N ASP A 696 -5.68 3.27 -14.00
CA ASP A 696 -5.51 3.62 -12.59
C ASP A 696 -6.77 4.32 -12.03
N PRO A 697 -7.49 3.69 -11.06
CA PRO A 697 -8.67 4.29 -10.45
C PRO A 697 -8.36 5.21 -9.26
N ARG A 698 -7.10 5.18 -8.75
CA ARG A 698 -6.67 5.91 -7.54
C ARG A 698 -6.01 7.24 -7.87
N VAL A 699 -5.07 7.21 -8.82
CA VAL A 699 -4.39 8.40 -9.33
C VAL A 699 -4.46 8.37 -10.85
N ALA A 700 -5.36 9.15 -11.40
CA ALA A 700 -5.66 9.13 -12.81
C ALA A 700 -4.44 9.45 -13.70
N TYR A 701 -4.38 8.81 -14.87
CA TYR A 701 -3.28 8.96 -15.84
C TYR A 701 -3.01 10.41 -16.28
N TRP A 702 -4.01 11.28 -16.16
CA TRP A 702 -3.83 12.71 -16.50
C TRP A 702 -3.00 13.48 -15.47
N GLU A 703 -2.86 13.00 -14.24
CA GLU A 703 -1.99 13.61 -13.23
C GLU A 703 -0.53 13.70 -13.70
N PRO A 704 0.18 12.59 -13.99
CA PRO A 704 1.54 12.65 -14.53
C PRO A 704 1.60 13.34 -15.90
N ALA A 705 0.56 13.21 -16.74
CA ALA A 705 0.55 13.83 -18.08
C ALA A 705 0.49 15.35 -18.00
N LYS A 706 -0.39 15.91 -17.18
CA LYS A 706 -0.49 17.35 -16.92
C LYS A 706 0.80 17.91 -16.32
N PHE A 707 1.37 17.20 -15.33
CA PHE A 707 2.58 17.67 -14.66
C PHE A 707 3.79 17.67 -15.59
N THR A 708 3.97 16.64 -16.42
CA THR A 708 5.00 16.58 -17.46
C THR A 708 4.89 17.77 -18.42
N ALA A 709 3.68 18.02 -18.92
CA ALA A 709 3.42 19.17 -19.81
C ALA A 709 3.72 20.51 -19.14
N THR A 710 3.34 20.67 -17.85
CA THR A 710 3.56 21.88 -17.08
C THR A 710 5.04 22.16 -16.85
N LEU A 711 5.81 21.14 -16.43
CA LEU A 711 7.26 21.26 -16.22
C LEU A 711 7.98 21.69 -17.49
N ARG A 712 7.68 21.08 -18.62
CA ARG A 712 8.29 21.41 -19.93
C ARG A 712 7.88 22.81 -20.43
N HIS A 713 6.60 23.16 -20.27
CA HIS A 713 6.11 24.48 -20.66
C HIS A 713 6.75 25.61 -19.84
N ALA A 714 6.86 25.44 -18.53
CA ALA A 714 7.45 26.43 -17.64
C ALA A 714 8.97 26.59 -17.84
N ASN A 715 9.65 25.53 -18.27
CA ASN A 715 11.09 25.44 -18.37
C ASN A 715 11.54 24.84 -19.72
N PRO A 716 11.26 25.50 -20.87
CA PRO A 716 11.54 24.94 -22.19
C PRO A 716 13.04 24.76 -22.49
N ASN A 717 13.90 25.41 -21.71
CA ASN A 717 15.36 25.28 -21.82
C ASN A 717 15.96 24.39 -20.72
N ASN A 718 15.16 23.56 -20.05
CA ASN A 718 15.68 22.62 -19.04
C ASN A 718 16.65 21.64 -19.71
N GLU A 719 17.89 21.61 -19.26
CA GLU A 719 18.92 20.72 -19.83
C GLU A 719 18.72 19.25 -19.43
N ASN A 720 18.06 19.01 -18.29
CA ASN A 720 17.78 17.67 -17.83
C ASN A 720 16.48 17.14 -18.46
N PRO A 721 16.42 15.87 -18.89
CA PRO A 721 15.23 15.32 -19.53
C PRO A 721 14.05 15.20 -18.57
N ILE A 722 12.84 15.49 -19.07
CA ILE A 722 11.58 15.24 -18.40
C ILE A 722 10.82 14.24 -19.25
N CYS A 723 10.70 13.01 -18.77
CA CYS A 723 10.15 11.87 -19.49
C CYS A 723 8.94 11.29 -18.74
N MET A 724 7.93 10.89 -19.50
CA MET A 724 6.78 10.17 -18.95
C MET A 724 6.60 8.85 -19.71
N LYS A 725 6.40 7.76 -18.97
CA LYS A 725 6.07 6.43 -19.50
C LYS A 725 4.77 5.94 -18.87
N LEU A 726 3.78 5.67 -19.71
CA LEU A 726 2.47 5.21 -19.30
C LEU A 726 2.23 3.75 -19.74
N ASP A 727 1.82 2.87 -18.80
CA ASP A 727 1.31 1.56 -19.17
C ASP A 727 -0.17 1.67 -19.59
N LEU A 728 -0.46 1.40 -20.85
CA LEU A 728 -1.82 1.49 -21.41
C LEU A 728 -2.73 0.32 -21.02
N SER A 729 -2.21 -0.67 -20.27
CA SER A 729 -2.94 -1.86 -19.83
C SER A 729 -2.95 -2.07 -18.32
N ALA A 730 -2.25 -1.25 -17.56
CA ALA A 730 -2.13 -1.39 -16.11
C ALA A 730 -2.92 -0.33 -15.33
N GLY A 731 -3.15 -0.62 -14.06
CA GLY A 731 -3.72 0.29 -13.06
C GLY A 731 -2.67 0.90 -12.13
N HIS A 732 -3.06 1.16 -10.88
CA HIS A 732 -2.22 1.84 -9.89
C HIS A 732 -0.98 1.07 -9.48
N PHE A 733 -1.09 -0.26 -9.39
CA PHE A 733 -0.02 -1.14 -8.92
C PHE A 733 0.89 -1.66 -10.04
N SER A 734 0.90 -0.98 -11.21
CA SER A 734 1.71 -1.34 -12.37
C SER A 734 1.33 -2.71 -12.96
N ALA A 735 2.30 -3.48 -13.48
CA ALA A 735 2.05 -4.78 -14.06
C ALA A 735 1.73 -5.83 -12.98
N SER A 736 0.69 -6.63 -13.20
CA SER A 736 0.38 -7.81 -12.36
C SER A 736 1.35 -8.98 -12.61
N ASP A 737 1.99 -9.01 -13.77
CA ASP A 737 3.02 -9.99 -14.17
C ASP A 737 4.36 -9.62 -13.53
N ARG A 738 4.94 -10.51 -12.71
CA ARG A 738 6.22 -10.26 -12.00
C ARG A 738 7.40 -9.98 -12.93
N TYR A 739 7.46 -10.58 -14.10
CA TYR A 739 8.54 -10.35 -15.07
C TYR A 739 8.36 -8.99 -15.76
N LYS A 740 7.13 -8.61 -16.09
CA LYS A 740 6.82 -7.29 -16.65
C LYS A 740 7.16 -6.21 -15.62
N TYR A 741 6.80 -6.39 -14.35
CA TYR A 741 7.17 -5.48 -13.27
C TYR A 741 8.69 -5.25 -13.19
N LEU A 742 9.49 -6.34 -13.19
CA LEU A 742 10.95 -6.21 -13.16
C LEU A 742 11.52 -5.50 -14.40
N ARG A 743 10.90 -5.67 -15.56
CA ARG A 743 11.30 -4.93 -16.78
C ARG A 743 10.99 -3.44 -16.66
N GLU A 744 9.85 -3.08 -16.12
CA GLU A 744 9.49 -1.68 -15.87
C GLU A 744 10.45 -1.03 -14.86
N LEU A 745 10.75 -1.71 -13.78
CA LEU A 745 11.73 -1.23 -12.80
C LEU A 745 13.14 -1.09 -13.41
N ALA A 746 13.51 -1.98 -14.35
CA ALA A 746 14.76 -1.86 -15.07
C ALA A 746 14.81 -0.60 -15.97
N TYR A 747 13.68 -0.18 -16.53
CA TYR A 747 13.58 1.12 -17.22
C TYR A 747 13.79 2.29 -16.25
N ASP A 748 13.09 2.30 -15.12
CA ASP A 748 13.17 3.36 -14.12
C ASP A 748 14.62 3.52 -13.62
N TYR A 749 15.24 2.42 -13.23
CA TYR A 749 16.60 2.45 -12.68
C TYR A 749 17.69 2.65 -13.75
N SER A 750 17.45 2.25 -15.00
CA SER A 750 18.39 2.56 -16.09
C SER A 750 18.47 4.06 -16.35
N PHE A 751 17.31 4.75 -16.33
CA PHE A 751 17.26 6.21 -16.44
C PHE A 751 17.97 6.88 -15.25
N LEU A 752 17.68 6.46 -14.02
CA LEU A 752 18.33 6.98 -12.82
C LEU A 752 19.85 6.84 -12.89
N LEU A 753 20.35 5.65 -13.20
CA LEU A 753 21.78 5.36 -13.26
C LEU A 753 22.49 6.15 -14.39
N ASP A 754 21.82 6.35 -15.52
CA ASP A 754 22.35 7.18 -16.61
C ASP A 754 22.52 8.63 -16.17
N GLN A 755 21.49 9.20 -15.52
CA GLN A 755 21.55 10.58 -15.05
C GLN A 755 22.62 10.80 -13.95
N LEU A 756 22.88 9.79 -13.14
CA LEU A 756 23.96 9.79 -12.14
C LEU A 756 25.32 9.36 -12.71
N LYS A 757 25.43 9.06 -14.00
CA LYS A 757 26.65 8.56 -14.70
C LYS A 757 27.16 7.24 -14.13
N LEU A 758 26.25 6.36 -13.71
CA LEU A 758 26.51 5.02 -13.18
C LEU A 758 26.04 3.91 -14.14
N ALA A 759 25.81 4.24 -15.40
CA ALA A 759 25.28 3.32 -16.42
C ALA A 759 26.30 2.26 -16.92
N ASN A 760 27.55 2.29 -16.49
CA ASN A 760 28.64 1.42 -16.94
C ASN A 760 28.67 0.05 -16.23
#